data_49908337f538f1483d978244c129f159
#
_entry.id   49908337f538f1483d978244c129f159
#
_cell.length_a   1.000
_cell.length_b   1.000
_cell.length_c   1.000
_cell.angle_alpha   90.00
_cell.angle_beta   90.00
_cell.angle_gamma   90.00
#
_symmetry.space_group_name_H-M   'P 1'
#
loop_
_entity.id
_entity.type
_entity.pdbx_description
1 polymer ?
#
loop_
_entity_poly.entity_id
_entity_poly.type
_entity_poly.pdbx_seq_one_letter_code
_entity_poly.pdbx_strand_id
1 'polypeptide(L)'
;MQHTVPTNALRFLSIDAVQKANSGHPGMPMGMAEIATSLWGKHLNHNPLNPHWFDRDRFVLSNGHGSMLLYSLLHLTGYDISIEDLKDFRKLHSKTPGHPEYDIDIGIETTTGPLGQGIANAIGMAVSEKIMAAEFNEDDIKPINHYTYAFLGDGCLMEGISHEACSFAGTHKLGKLICFYDQNGISIDGEIENWFTDDSIKRFDSYGWQTICVDGHNIEEIDKAIVDAKNETNKPTMIFCKTIIGFGSPNKSGTADVHGAALGEEEVIKTREALNWDHDAFKVPQEAYDFWDSTKKGSELNLDWDNLIKTYDEKYPDKSAELRRRIKGDLPDDFENSFKTFLSECDKNNTPMATRKCSKACLDFFVKELPELIGGSADLTPSNNTFSSSSSTFSNENPSGNHINYGVREFGMSAIMNGMVLHGGIKPYGATFLVFTDYARNAVRLSALMEIPSIFVYTHDSVALGEDGPTHQPVEHMVTLRSTPNLNSWRPADLVETAVAWNEAVKSKKTPTCLIFSRQGTSAISRTEDQLSLINKGGYLIDESDNSDITLIASGSEVQLIIDAAKELKNHSISANVVSMPSLDLFLQQSEEFQSSIINPDKPILVVECSHPNSWYRILNRKDKVIGIESFGESAPGSELLEHFGFNTENVVNSAKSLLND
;
A
#
# COMPACT_ATOMS: atom_id res chain seq x y z
N MET A 1 -16.41 35.24 -15.37
CA MET A 1 -17.25 34.71 -16.47
C MET A 1 -16.46 33.85 -17.48
N GLN A 2 -15.12 33.93 -17.53
CA GLN A 2 -14.32 33.28 -18.58
C GLN A 2 -14.24 31.72 -18.50
N HIS A 3 -14.71 31.09 -17.41
CA HIS A 3 -14.63 29.63 -17.20
C HIS A 3 -15.97 28.96 -16.84
N THR A 4 -17.11 29.66 -17.00
CA THR A 4 -18.42 29.15 -16.59
C THR A 4 -18.82 27.90 -17.37
N VAL A 5 -18.63 27.89 -18.69
CA VAL A 5 -18.99 26.75 -19.55
C VAL A 5 -18.13 25.51 -19.28
N PRO A 6 -16.78 25.58 -19.24
CA PRO A 6 -15.95 24.43 -18.86
C PRO A 6 -16.26 23.88 -17.46
N THR A 7 -16.44 24.75 -16.48
CA THR A 7 -16.76 24.35 -15.08
C THR A 7 -18.12 23.67 -15.00
N ASN A 8 -19.14 24.19 -15.71
CA ASN A 8 -20.46 23.57 -15.74
C ASN A 8 -20.46 22.24 -16.52
N ALA A 9 -19.65 22.10 -17.58
CA ALA A 9 -19.49 20.81 -18.25
C ALA A 9 -19.03 19.71 -17.27
N LEU A 10 -18.03 20.03 -16.43
CA LEU A 10 -17.54 19.13 -15.38
C LEU A 10 -18.63 18.76 -14.35
N ARG A 11 -19.41 19.77 -13.89
CA ARG A 11 -20.54 19.54 -12.97
C ARG A 11 -21.60 18.62 -13.60
N PHE A 12 -22.03 18.93 -14.82
CA PHE A 12 -23.15 18.21 -15.42
C PHE A 12 -22.77 16.81 -15.87
N LEU A 13 -21.56 16.55 -16.30
CA LEU A 13 -21.10 15.17 -16.52
C LEU A 13 -21.19 14.34 -15.24
N SER A 14 -20.80 14.93 -14.11
CA SER A 14 -20.88 14.26 -12.82
C SER A 14 -22.33 14.03 -12.36
N ILE A 15 -23.19 15.04 -12.50
CA ILE A 15 -24.62 14.96 -12.19
C ILE A 15 -25.30 13.90 -13.06
N ASP A 16 -25.08 13.95 -14.38
CA ASP A 16 -25.74 13.09 -15.35
C ASP A 16 -25.37 11.61 -15.15
N ALA A 17 -24.09 11.33 -14.86
CA ALA A 17 -23.63 9.97 -14.60
C ALA A 17 -24.22 9.41 -13.31
N VAL A 18 -24.22 10.19 -12.22
CA VAL A 18 -24.82 9.78 -10.94
C VAL A 18 -26.32 9.61 -11.09
N GLN A 19 -27.02 10.51 -11.80
CA GLN A 19 -28.45 10.43 -12.05
C GLN A 19 -28.81 9.19 -12.88
N LYS A 20 -28.04 8.92 -13.95
CA LYS A 20 -28.26 7.74 -14.79
C LYS A 20 -28.04 6.43 -14.02
N ALA A 21 -27.00 6.37 -13.19
CA ALA A 21 -26.73 5.21 -12.36
C ALA A 21 -27.73 5.07 -11.19
N ASN A 22 -28.47 6.14 -10.88
CA ASN A 22 -29.29 6.28 -9.66
C ASN A 22 -28.51 5.90 -8.39
N SER A 23 -27.22 6.15 -8.38
CA SER A 23 -26.29 5.80 -7.30
C SER A 23 -25.01 6.62 -7.45
N GLY A 24 -24.51 7.18 -6.36
CA GLY A 24 -23.25 7.95 -6.35
C GLY A 24 -23.36 9.23 -5.53
N HIS A 25 -22.32 10.07 -5.61
CA HIS A 25 -22.15 11.23 -4.77
C HIS A 25 -21.97 12.49 -5.65
N PRO A 26 -23.03 13.21 -5.99
CA PRO A 26 -22.94 14.37 -6.88
C PRO A 26 -22.49 15.65 -6.16
N GLY A 27 -22.70 15.75 -4.85
CA GLY A 27 -22.59 16.99 -4.09
C GLY A 27 -21.17 17.55 -4.05
N MET A 28 -20.17 16.70 -3.78
CA MET A 28 -18.76 17.10 -3.79
C MET A 28 -18.28 17.51 -5.20
N PRO A 29 -18.50 16.74 -6.28
CA PRO A 29 -18.18 17.18 -7.64
C PRO A 29 -18.77 18.54 -8.02
N MET A 30 -19.99 18.81 -7.60
CA MET A 30 -20.65 20.09 -7.83
C MET A 30 -19.97 21.24 -7.07
N GLY A 31 -19.57 21.00 -5.82
CA GLY A 31 -18.94 22.00 -4.96
C GLY A 31 -17.48 22.30 -5.34
N MET A 32 -16.73 21.30 -5.80
CA MET A 32 -15.30 21.46 -6.11
C MET A 32 -15.00 21.77 -7.59
N ALA A 33 -15.99 22.03 -8.41
CA ALA A 33 -15.78 22.20 -9.84
C ALA A 33 -14.87 23.41 -10.21
N GLU A 34 -14.94 24.53 -9.48
CA GLU A 34 -14.06 25.69 -9.67
C GLU A 34 -12.62 25.36 -9.27
N ILE A 35 -12.42 24.62 -8.17
CA ILE A 35 -11.11 24.22 -7.69
C ILE A 35 -10.46 23.30 -8.75
N ALA A 36 -11.22 22.32 -9.24
CA ALA A 36 -10.76 21.44 -10.31
C ALA A 36 -10.47 22.22 -11.62
N THR A 37 -11.29 23.20 -11.96
CA THR A 37 -11.08 24.05 -13.16
C THR A 37 -9.78 24.84 -13.06
N SER A 38 -9.47 25.41 -11.90
CA SER A 38 -8.22 26.10 -11.67
C SER A 38 -7.02 25.14 -11.75
N LEU A 39 -7.04 24.04 -10.97
CA LEU A 39 -5.92 23.11 -10.89
C LEU A 39 -5.65 22.41 -12.25
N TRP A 40 -6.63 21.70 -12.78
CA TRP A 40 -6.46 20.86 -13.98
C TRP A 40 -6.37 21.69 -15.26
N GLY A 41 -7.13 22.76 -15.36
CA GLY A 41 -7.13 23.63 -16.55
C GLY A 41 -5.86 24.47 -16.71
N LYS A 42 -5.13 24.77 -15.61
CA LYS A 42 -4.00 25.71 -15.67
C LYS A 42 -2.70 25.19 -15.07
N HIS A 43 -2.75 24.55 -13.91
CA HIS A 43 -1.58 24.33 -13.04
C HIS A 43 -1.02 22.92 -13.06
N LEU A 44 -1.85 21.91 -13.33
CA LEU A 44 -1.45 20.51 -13.37
C LEU A 44 -0.66 20.21 -14.66
N ASN A 45 0.53 19.62 -14.49
CA ASN A 45 1.35 19.14 -15.60
C ASN A 45 1.13 17.64 -15.76
N HIS A 46 0.40 17.27 -16.81
CA HIS A 46 0.09 15.87 -17.11
C HIS A 46 0.02 15.66 -18.62
N ASN A 47 0.11 14.41 -19.05
CA ASN A 47 -0.02 14.05 -20.46
C ASN A 47 -1.03 12.93 -20.65
N PRO A 48 -2.26 13.22 -21.10
CA PRO A 48 -3.28 12.20 -21.31
C PRO A 48 -2.87 11.11 -22.32
N LEU A 49 -2.00 11.43 -23.29
CA LEU A 49 -1.50 10.49 -24.29
C LEU A 49 -0.33 9.63 -23.79
N ASN A 50 0.29 10.00 -22.67
CA ASN A 50 1.31 9.21 -21.97
C ASN A 50 1.13 9.32 -20.45
N PRO A 51 0.17 8.60 -19.86
CA PRO A 51 -0.07 8.61 -18.44
C PRO A 51 1.13 8.11 -17.60
N HIS A 52 2.05 7.39 -18.24
CA HIS A 52 3.29 6.90 -17.61
C HIS A 52 4.46 7.90 -17.62
N TRP A 53 4.29 9.10 -18.18
CA TRP A 53 5.33 10.13 -18.10
C TRP A 53 5.79 10.32 -16.65
N PHE A 54 7.07 10.07 -16.38
CA PHE A 54 7.53 9.92 -15.00
C PHE A 54 7.48 11.24 -14.22
N ASP A 55 7.86 12.37 -14.83
CA ASP A 55 7.87 13.69 -14.17
C ASP A 55 6.52 14.45 -14.29
N ARG A 56 5.41 13.74 -14.57
CA ARG A 56 4.07 14.32 -14.46
C ARG A 56 3.74 14.66 -13.01
N ASP A 57 2.94 15.69 -12.79
CA ASP A 57 2.33 15.91 -11.48
C ASP A 57 1.40 14.74 -11.12
N ARG A 58 1.30 14.43 -9.83
CA ARG A 58 0.39 13.40 -9.30
C ARG A 58 -0.87 14.05 -8.77
N PHE A 59 -2.01 13.45 -9.07
CA PHE A 59 -3.29 13.90 -8.53
C PHE A 59 -4.00 12.77 -7.78
N VAL A 60 -4.36 13.02 -6.51
CA VAL A 60 -5.04 12.08 -5.64
C VAL A 60 -6.40 12.64 -5.20
N LEU A 61 -7.47 11.96 -5.55
CA LEU A 61 -8.82 12.24 -5.03
C LEU A 61 -9.01 11.47 -3.72
N SER A 62 -8.60 12.04 -2.57
CA SER A 62 -8.69 11.39 -1.26
C SER A 62 -10.15 11.25 -0.78
N ASN A 63 -11.02 12.20 -1.10
CA ASN A 63 -12.47 12.10 -0.95
C ASN A 63 -13.09 11.30 -2.11
N GLY A 64 -12.67 10.04 -2.23
CA GLY A 64 -12.95 9.15 -3.37
C GLY A 64 -14.43 8.90 -3.67
N HIS A 65 -15.33 9.21 -2.75
CA HIS A 65 -16.77 9.17 -3.02
C HIS A 65 -17.18 10.14 -4.14
N GLY A 66 -16.46 11.26 -4.31
CA GLY A 66 -16.63 12.18 -5.43
C GLY A 66 -16.01 11.71 -6.75
N SER A 67 -15.90 10.42 -6.99
CA SER A 67 -15.21 9.79 -8.12
C SER A 67 -15.59 10.33 -9.49
N MET A 68 -16.85 10.75 -9.69
CA MET A 68 -17.30 11.32 -10.94
C MET A 68 -16.63 12.65 -11.29
N LEU A 69 -16.12 13.40 -10.30
CA LEU A 69 -15.26 14.57 -10.57
C LEU A 69 -14.00 14.13 -11.33
N LEU A 70 -13.31 13.11 -10.83
CA LEU A 70 -12.09 12.60 -11.45
C LEU A 70 -12.37 12.01 -12.83
N TYR A 71 -13.38 11.16 -12.98
CA TYR A 71 -13.69 10.52 -14.27
C TYR A 71 -14.10 11.55 -15.34
N SER A 72 -14.86 12.58 -14.92
CA SER A 72 -15.21 13.67 -15.83
C SER A 72 -13.99 14.51 -16.24
N LEU A 73 -13.06 14.76 -15.33
CA LEU A 73 -11.78 15.42 -15.63
C LEU A 73 -10.93 14.59 -16.59
N LEU A 74 -10.78 13.30 -16.33
CA LEU A 74 -10.01 12.41 -17.21
C LEU A 74 -10.60 12.36 -18.63
N HIS A 75 -11.94 12.26 -18.74
CA HIS A 75 -12.63 12.34 -20.03
C HIS A 75 -12.36 13.67 -20.73
N LEU A 76 -12.60 14.78 -20.06
CA LEU A 76 -12.51 16.11 -20.66
C LEU A 76 -11.07 16.48 -21.07
N THR A 77 -10.07 16.03 -20.32
CA THR A 77 -8.66 16.34 -20.58
C THR A 77 -8.01 15.43 -21.62
N GLY A 78 -8.70 14.36 -22.05
CA GLY A 78 -8.28 13.53 -23.18
C GLY A 78 -7.63 12.19 -22.80
N TYR A 79 -7.79 11.71 -21.56
CA TYR A 79 -7.45 10.32 -21.21
C TYR A 79 -8.42 9.32 -21.85
N ASP A 80 -8.08 8.04 -21.83
CA ASP A 80 -8.90 6.97 -22.44
C ASP A 80 -10.14 6.63 -21.60
N ILE A 81 -10.96 7.64 -21.35
CA ILE A 81 -12.30 7.53 -20.77
C ILE A 81 -13.30 8.21 -21.71
N SER A 82 -14.19 7.43 -22.29
CA SER A 82 -15.21 7.92 -23.22
C SER A 82 -16.49 8.39 -22.52
N ILE A 83 -17.36 9.10 -23.24
CA ILE A 83 -18.72 9.42 -22.74
C ILE A 83 -19.53 8.16 -22.44
N GLU A 84 -19.32 7.07 -23.17
CA GLU A 84 -20.01 5.80 -22.88
C GLU A 84 -19.50 5.18 -21.58
N ASP A 85 -18.18 5.30 -21.27
CA ASP A 85 -17.64 4.88 -19.98
C ASP A 85 -18.26 5.68 -18.82
N LEU A 86 -18.46 7.01 -18.98
CA LEU A 86 -19.15 7.82 -17.98
C LEU A 86 -20.62 7.41 -17.82
N LYS A 87 -21.30 7.05 -18.90
CA LYS A 87 -22.66 6.52 -18.85
C LYS A 87 -22.76 5.15 -18.18
N ASP A 88 -21.65 4.42 -18.14
CA ASP A 88 -21.55 3.10 -17.52
C ASP A 88 -21.02 3.15 -16.08
N PHE A 89 -21.05 4.33 -15.46
CA PHE A 89 -20.68 4.53 -14.06
C PHE A 89 -21.34 3.49 -13.14
N ARG A 90 -20.53 2.84 -12.32
CA ARG A 90 -20.93 1.77 -11.37
C ARG A 90 -21.48 0.49 -11.99
N LYS A 91 -21.27 0.26 -13.27
CA LYS A 91 -21.59 -1.03 -13.90
C LYS A 91 -20.45 -2.03 -13.74
N LEU A 92 -20.77 -3.31 -13.79
CA LEU A 92 -19.77 -4.39 -13.73
C LEU A 92 -18.76 -4.24 -14.88
N HIS A 93 -17.47 -4.28 -14.57
CA HIS A 93 -16.33 -4.12 -15.49
C HIS A 93 -16.24 -2.75 -16.18
N SER A 94 -16.91 -1.74 -15.65
CA SER A 94 -16.78 -0.37 -16.15
C SER A 94 -15.41 0.22 -15.78
N LYS A 95 -14.85 1.08 -16.65
CA LYS A 95 -13.69 1.95 -16.35
C LYS A 95 -13.99 3.00 -15.28
N THR A 96 -15.27 3.18 -14.90
CA THR A 96 -15.75 4.16 -13.95
C THR A 96 -16.44 3.50 -12.75
N PRO A 97 -15.70 2.76 -11.91
CA PRO A 97 -16.25 2.13 -10.69
C PRO A 97 -16.75 3.15 -9.68
N GLY A 98 -17.43 2.70 -8.63
CA GLY A 98 -18.07 3.58 -7.65
C GLY A 98 -17.13 4.52 -6.91
N HIS A 99 -15.89 4.12 -6.72
CA HIS A 99 -14.78 4.90 -6.17
C HIS A 99 -13.56 4.67 -7.06
N PRO A 100 -12.57 5.58 -7.11
CA PRO A 100 -11.38 5.40 -7.95
C PRO A 100 -10.65 4.09 -7.60
N GLU A 101 -10.37 3.29 -8.61
CA GLU A 101 -9.51 2.12 -8.54
C GLU A 101 -8.23 2.41 -9.33
N TYR A 102 -7.08 2.05 -8.78
CA TYR A 102 -5.78 2.31 -9.39
C TYR A 102 -5.71 1.72 -10.80
N ASP A 103 -5.54 2.59 -11.77
CA ASP A 103 -5.33 2.27 -13.18
C ASP A 103 -4.60 3.44 -13.85
N ILE A 104 -3.28 3.34 -13.89
CA ILE A 104 -2.45 4.43 -14.44
C ILE A 104 -2.66 4.60 -15.94
N ASP A 105 -3.05 3.56 -16.68
CA ASP A 105 -3.28 3.64 -18.13
C ASP A 105 -4.40 4.62 -18.48
N ILE A 106 -5.34 4.82 -17.57
CA ILE A 106 -6.41 5.82 -17.72
C ILE A 106 -6.25 7.04 -16.81
N GLY A 107 -5.10 7.17 -16.10
CA GLY A 107 -4.75 8.33 -15.29
C GLY A 107 -5.22 8.31 -13.85
N ILE A 108 -5.62 7.14 -13.30
CA ILE A 108 -6.01 7.00 -11.89
C ILE A 108 -4.78 6.56 -11.06
N GLU A 109 -4.24 7.47 -10.26
CA GLU A 109 -2.98 7.30 -9.52
C GLU A 109 -3.07 6.37 -8.32
N THR A 110 -4.24 6.17 -7.72
CA THR A 110 -4.44 5.32 -6.54
C THR A 110 -5.90 4.94 -6.33
N THR A 111 -6.13 3.81 -5.66
CA THR A 111 -7.45 3.43 -5.17
C THR A 111 -7.81 4.22 -3.92
N THR A 112 -8.96 4.91 -3.95
CA THR A 112 -9.51 5.63 -2.80
C THR A 112 -10.97 5.21 -2.54
N GLY A 113 -11.58 5.78 -1.50
CA GLY A 113 -12.91 5.39 -1.02
C GLY A 113 -12.87 5.20 0.49
N PRO A 114 -11.95 4.39 1.07
CA PRO A 114 -11.66 4.47 2.50
C PRO A 114 -10.99 5.81 2.82
N LEU A 115 -11.73 6.69 3.50
CA LEU A 115 -11.31 8.08 3.77
C LEU A 115 -9.98 8.14 4.54
N GLY A 116 -9.18 9.19 4.31
CA GLY A 116 -7.89 9.40 4.96
C GLY A 116 -6.69 8.66 4.32
N GLN A 117 -6.90 7.56 3.60
CA GLN A 117 -5.78 6.85 2.99
C GLN A 117 -5.23 7.54 1.74
N GLY A 118 -6.09 8.21 0.95
CA GLY A 118 -5.64 8.94 -0.24
C GLY A 118 -4.62 10.04 0.07
N ILE A 119 -4.85 10.86 1.12
CA ILE A 119 -3.87 11.87 1.52
C ILE A 119 -2.57 11.26 2.01
N ALA A 120 -2.63 10.09 2.70
CA ALA A 120 -1.42 9.38 3.11
C ALA A 120 -0.65 8.82 1.90
N ASN A 121 -1.36 8.33 0.85
CA ASN A 121 -0.71 7.95 -0.41
C ASN A 121 -0.07 9.17 -1.10
N ALA A 122 -0.75 10.32 -1.16
CA ALA A 122 -0.18 11.55 -1.71
C ALA A 122 1.10 11.98 -0.96
N ILE A 123 1.11 11.83 0.36
CA ILE A 123 2.31 12.07 1.18
C ILE A 123 3.44 11.10 0.80
N GLY A 124 3.13 9.82 0.58
CA GLY A 124 4.11 8.83 0.11
C GLY A 124 4.69 9.17 -1.26
N MET A 125 3.87 9.66 -2.20
CA MET A 125 4.32 10.15 -3.50
C MET A 125 5.28 11.35 -3.36
N ALA A 126 4.94 12.31 -2.48
CA ALA A 126 5.80 13.47 -2.21
C ALA A 126 7.11 13.11 -1.49
N VAL A 127 7.12 12.07 -0.65
CA VAL A 127 8.35 11.51 -0.06
C VAL A 127 9.24 10.93 -1.15
N SER A 128 8.66 10.15 -2.06
CA SER A 128 9.41 9.54 -3.17
C SER A 128 10.01 10.59 -4.09
N GLU A 129 9.26 11.63 -4.44
CA GLU A 129 9.76 12.77 -5.19
C GLU A 129 10.96 13.41 -4.48
N LYS A 130 10.84 13.70 -3.19
CA LYS A 130 11.91 14.34 -2.41
C LYS A 130 13.20 13.51 -2.35
N ILE A 131 13.08 12.19 -2.14
CA ILE A 131 14.22 11.26 -2.11
C ILE A 131 14.88 11.19 -3.50
N MET A 132 14.09 10.95 -4.54
CA MET A 132 14.62 10.83 -5.90
C MET A 132 15.19 12.14 -6.42
N ALA A 133 14.56 13.28 -6.12
CA ALA A 133 15.11 14.60 -6.48
C ALA A 133 16.46 14.86 -5.80
N ALA A 134 16.61 14.47 -4.54
CA ALA A 134 17.88 14.62 -3.82
C ALA A 134 19.00 13.72 -4.37
N GLU A 135 18.66 12.59 -4.97
CA GLU A 135 19.61 11.64 -5.51
C GLU A 135 19.99 11.94 -6.98
N PHE A 136 19.00 12.29 -7.80
CA PHE A 136 19.18 12.38 -9.25
C PHE A 136 19.28 13.80 -9.79
N ASN A 137 18.74 14.83 -9.08
CA ASN A 137 18.87 16.19 -9.56
C ASN A 137 20.28 16.73 -9.40
N GLU A 138 20.71 17.48 -10.40
CA GLU A 138 21.96 18.24 -10.40
C GLU A 138 21.66 19.74 -10.45
N ASP A 139 22.66 20.59 -10.19
CA ASP A 139 22.46 22.04 -10.13
C ASP A 139 21.90 22.61 -11.44
N ASP A 140 22.29 22.03 -12.57
CA ASP A 140 21.96 22.48 -13.92
C ASP A 140 20.84 21.66 -14.61
N ILE A 141 20.54 20.45 -14.14
CA ILE A 141 19.53 19.56 -14.73
C ILE A 141 18.72 18.87 -13.63
N LYS A 142 17.40 19.02 -13.69
CA LYS A 142 16.46 18.47 -12.69
C LYS A 142 15.49 17.49 -13.35
N PRO A 143 15.84 16.20 -13.48
CA PRO A 143 14.95 15.20 -14.07
C PRO A 143 13.72 14.89 -13.20
N ILE A 144 13.71 15.23 -11.92
CA ILE A 144 12.62 15.01 -10.97
C ILE A 144 12.17 16.35 -10.40
N ASN A 145 10.98 16.84 -10.84
CA ASN A 145 10.54 18.19 -10.45
C ASN A 145 9.01 18.37 -10.43
N HIS A 146 8.26 17.32 -10.19
CA HIS A 146 6.81 17.35 -10.17
C HIS A 146 6.23 17.62 -8.78
N TYR A 147 4.97 18.02 -8.76
CA TYR A 147 4.17 18.21 -7.55
C TYR A 147 3.23 17.02 -7.33
N THR A 148 2.79 16.87 -6.08
CA THR A 148 1.68 16.00 -5.72
C THR A 148 0.52 16.84 -5.21
N TYR A 149 -0.64 16.68 -5.81
CA TYR A 149 -1.88 17.34 -5.44
C TYR A 149 -2.88 16.36 -4.86
N ALA A 150 -3.62 16.79 -3.83
CA ALA A 150 -4.67 15.97 -3.25
C ALA A 150 -5.93 16.79 -2.97
N PHE A 151 -7.11 16.25 -3.34
CA PHE A 151 -8.40 16.76 -2.89
C PHE A 151 -8.90 15.91 -1.73
N LEU A 152 -9.43 16.56 -0.70
CA LEU A 152 -9.95 15.91 0.50
C LEU A 152 -11.13 16.69 1.09
N GLY A 153 -11.93 16.05 1.92
CA GLY A 153 -13.08 16.66 2.59
C GLY A 153 -13.04 16.42 4.09
N ASP A 154 -14.09 16.87 4.79
CA ASP A 154 -14.23 16.80 6.25
C ASP A 154 -13.98 15.39 6.79
N GLY A 155 -14.58 14.36 6.18
CA GLY A 155 -14.40 12.96 6.59
C GLY A 155 -12.96 12.47 6.47
N CYS A 156 -12.19 12.95 5.49
CA CYS A 156 -10.76 12.61 5.40
C CYS A 156 -9.97 13.15 6.59
N LEU A 157 -10.32 14.34 7.09
CA LEU A 157 -9.65 14.97 8.23
C LEU A 157 -10.12 14.44 9.59
N MET A 158 -11.32 13.84 9.65
CA MET A 158 -11.83 13.14 10.85
C MET A 158 -11.09 11.83 11.08
N GLU A 159 -10.64 11.16 10.03
CA GLU A 159 -9.91 9.90 10.14
C GLU A 159 -8.57 10.07 10.88
N GLY A 160 -8.29 9.17 11.84
CA GLY A 160 -7.07 9.21 12.65
C GLY A 160 -5.77 9.20 11.82
N ILE A 161 -5.76 8.46 10.70
CA ILE A 161 -4.60 8.40 9.81
C ILE A 161 -4.21 9.77 9.25
N SER A 162 -5.14 10.71 9.12
CA SER A 162 -4.82 12.08 8.66
C SER A 162 -3.91 12.82 9.66
N HIS A 163 -4.08 12.58 10.96
CA HIS A 163 -3.19 13.11 11.99
C HIS A 163 -1.79 12.51 11.89
N GLU A 164 -1.70 11.19 11.71
CA GLU A 164 -0.42 10.49 11.56
C GLU A 164 0.36 10.99 10.34
N ALA A 165 -0.28 10.95 9.17
CA ALA A 165 0.35 11.25 7.90
C ALA A 165 0.65 12.75 7.72
N CYS A 166 -0.29 13.66 8.07
CA CYS A 166 -0.08 15.09 7.89
C CYS A 166 0.97 15.66 8.86
N SER A 167 1.01 15.16 10.10
CA SER A 167 2.08 15.49 11.05
C SER A 167 3.46 15.05 10.53
N PHE A 168 3.55 13.85 9.94
CA PHE A 168 4.76 13.35 9.30
C PHE A 168 5.18 14.26 8.12
N ALA A 169 4.26 14.65 7.24
CA ALA A 169 4.54 15.48 6.08
C ALA A 169 5.11 16.84 6.47
N GLY A 170 4.57 17.49 7.49
CA GLY A 170 5.08 18.76 8.01
C GLY A 170 6.48 18.62 8.62
N THR A 171 6.71 17.55 9.41
CA THR A 171 8.03 17.24 9.98
C THR A 171 9.11 17.10 8.89
N HIS A 172 8.78 16.45 7.79
CA HIS A 172 9.69 16.22 6.67
C HIS A 172 9.68 17.35 5.61
N LYS A 173 8.95 18.44 5.85
CA LYS A 173 8.93 19.64 5.00
C LYS A 173 8.71 19.29 3.51
N LEU A 174 7.60 18.58 3.22
CA LEU A 174 7.30 18.12 1.86
C LEU A 174 6.72 19.28 1.01
N GLY A 175 7.58 20.21 0.59
CA GLY A 175 7.17 21.48 -0.06
C GLY A 175 6.50 21.33 -1.42
N LYS A 176 6.56 20.15 -2.06
CA LYS A 176 5.85 19.86 -3.32
C LYS A 176 4.53 19.13 -3.13
N LEU A 177 4.04 19.03 -1.90
CA LEU A 177 2.71 18.51 -1.59
C LEU A 177 1.73 19.68 -1.39
N ILE A 178 0.71 19.76 -2.24
CA ILE A 178 -0.35 20.79 -2.18
C ILE A 178 -1.71 20.11 -2.09
N CYS A 179 -2.40 20.33 -0.99
CA CYS A 179 -3.69 19.73 -0.70
C CYS A 179 -4.80 20.78 -0.71
N PHE A 180 -5.98 20.40 -1.20
CA PHE A 180 -7.18 21.23 -1.21
C PHE A 180 -8.22 20.58 -0.32
N TYR A 181 -8.62 21.29 0.72
CA TYR A 181 -9.64 20.85 1.64
C TYR A 181 -11.00 21.46 1.25
N ASP A 182 -11.90 20.59 0.81
CA ASP A 182 -13.32 20.91 0.58
C ASP A 182 -14.02 21.13 1.91
N GLN A 183 -13.99 22.38 2.39
CA GLN A 183 -14.57 22.78 3.66
C GLN A 183 -16.04 23.18 3.45
N ASN A 184 -16.90 22.19 3.20
CA ASN A 184 -18.32 22.40 2.95
C ASN A 184 -19.20 22.24 4.20
N GLY A 185 -18.69 21.67 5.28
CA GLY A 185 -19.38 21.54 6.57
C GLY A 185 -20.50 20.49 6.59
N ILE A 186 -20.58 19.61 5.58
CA ILE A 186 -21.65 18.62 5.46
C ILE A 186 -21.06 17.21 5.31
N SER A 187 -21.54 16.28 6.11
CA SER A 187 -21.32 14.86 5.95
C SER A 187 -22.63 14.13 5.63
N ILE A 188 -22.60 12.78 5.53
CA ILE A 188 -23.79 11.98 5.26
C ILE A 188 -24.83 12.08 6.39
N ASP A 189 -24.39 12.33 7.63
CA ASP A 189 -25.26 12.49 8.81
C ASP A 189 -25.81 13.92 8.96
N GLY A 190 -25.37 14.88 8.11
CA GLY A 190 -25.80 16.27 8.15
C GLY A 190 -24.67 17.28 8.42
N GLU A 191 -25.02 18.39 9.09
CA GLU A 191 -24.09 19.44 9.45
C GLU A 191 -23.10 18.95 10.53
N ILE A 192 -21.78 19.14 10.29
CA ILE A 192 -20.71 18.56 11.12
C ILE A 192 -20.49 19.28 12.46
N GLU A 193 -21.14 20.39 12.73
CA GLU A 193 -20.94 21.22 13.92
C GLU A 193 -21.10 20.47 15.27
N ASN A 194 -21.83 19.33 15.27
CA ASN A 194 -22.06 18.55 16.47
C ASN A 194 -21.00 17.46 16.74
N TRP A 195 -20.08 17.19 15.79
CA TRP A 195 -19.09 16.11 15.95
C TRP A 195 -17.71 16.41 15.32
N PHE A 196 -17.55 17.54 14.64
CA PHE A 196 -16.26 17.98 14.11
C PHE A 196 -16.11 19.50 14.22
N THR A 197 -15.57 19.94 15.35
CA THR A 197 -15.38 21.36 15.68
C THR A 197 -13.91 21.75 15.79
N ASP A 198 -13.01 20.91 15.27
CA ASP A 198 -11.58 21.15 15.27
C ASP A 198 -11.25 22.43 14.49
N ASP A 199 -10.38 23.27 15.06
CA ASP A 199 -9.76 24.34 14.30
C ASP A 199 -8.68 23.74 13.38
N SER A 200 -9.13 23.29 12.22
CA SER A 200 -8.26 22.60 11.26
C SER A 200 -7.12 23.49 10.76
N ILE A 201 -7.30 24.80 10.70
CA ILE A 201 -6.22 25.74 10.33
C ILE A 201 -5.10 25.67 11.39
N LYS A 202 -5.43 25.87 12.67
CA LYS A 202 -4.44 25.76 13.75
C LYS A 202 -3.82 24.36 13.84
N ARG A 203 -4.61 23.32 13.56
CA ARG A 203 -4.11 21.95 13.50
C ARG A 203 -3.00 21.80 12.46
N PHE A 204 -3.20 22.26 11.22
CA PHE A 204 -2.20 22.19 10.16
C PHE A 204 -1.03 23.14 10.39
N ASP A 205 -1.26 24.35 10.93
CA ASP A 205 -0.19 25.24 11.37
C ASP A 205 0.71 24.58 12.41
N SER A 206 0.13 23.85 13.38
CA SER A 206 0.89 23.13 14.40
C SER A 206 1.70 21.95 13.85
N TYR A 207 1.29 21.38 12.73
CA TYR A 207 2.07 20.36 12.00
C TYR A 207 3.21 20.96 11.17
N GLY A 208 3.27 22.29 11.03
CA GLY A 208 4.29 22.98 10.23
C GLY A 208 3.93 23.10 8.74
N TRP A 209 2.66 23.01 8.39
CA TRP A 209 2.16 23.28 7.04
C TRP A 209 1.99 24.79 6.79
N GLN A 210 2.02 25.18 5.52
CA GLN A 210 1.44 26.44 5.07
C GLN A 210 -0.07 26.26 4.97
N THR A 211 -0.84 27.22 5.50
CA THR A 211 -2.31 27.25 5.41
C THR A 211 -2.78 28.48 4.63
N ILE A 212 -3.63 28.28 3.63
CA ILE A 212 -4.21 29.36 2.80
C ILE A 212 -5.72 29.15 2.78
N CYS A 213 -6.50 30.21 3.03
CA CYS A 213 -7.95 30.15 2.99
C CYS A 213 -8.47 30.91 1.76
N VAL A 214 -9.39 30.29 1.03
CA VAL A 214 -10.01 30.88 -0.17
C VAL A 214 -11.52 30.62 -0.23
N ASP A 215 -12.24 31.45 -0.96
CA ASP A 215 -13.55 31.12 -1.45
C ASP A 215 -13.39 30.03 -2.55
N GLY A 216 -13.87 28.81 -2.30
CA GLY A 216 -13.76 27.66 -3.21
C GLY A 216 -14.54 27.82 -4.51
N HIS A 217 -15.35 28.88 -4.65
CA HIS A 217 -16.07 29.26 -5.87
C HIS A 217 -15.43 30.44 -6.60
N ASN A 218 -14.32 31.00 -6.09
CA ASN A 218 -13.57 32.09 -6.70
C ASN A 218 -12.28 31.58 -7.36
N ILE A 219 -12.32 31.38 -8.70
CA ILE A 219 -11.19 30.85 -9.48
C ILE A 219 -9.93 31.74 -9.34
N GLU A 220 -10.07 33.06 -9.23
CA GLU A 220 -8.93 33.97 -9.12
C GLU A 220 -8.21 33.81 -7.76
N GLU A 221 -8.96 33.61 -6.69
CA GLU A 221 -8.39 33.35 -5.35
C GLU A 221 -7.70 31.98 -5.33
N ILE A 222 -8.31 30.95 -5.95
CA ILE A 222 -7.76 29.60 -6.04
C ILE A 222 -6.45 29.61 -6.86
N ASP A 223 -6.45 30.25 -8.05
CA ASP A 223 -5.26 30.40 -8.88
C ASP A 223 -4.09 31.03 -8.11
N LYS A 224 -4.39 32.14 -7.39
CA LYS A 224 -3.39 32.81 -6.56
C LYS A 224 -2.87 31.89 -5.44
N ALA A 225 -3.75 31.18 -4.76
CA ALA A 225 -3.36 30.25 -3.69
C ALA A 225 -2.44 29.14 -4.20
N ILE A 226 -2.69 28.59 -5.41
CA ILE A 226 -1.81 27.60 -6.02
C ILE A 226 -0.43 28.18 -6.32
N VAL A 227 -0.37 29.41 -6.84
CA VAL A 227 0.91 30.10 -7.07
C VAL A 227 1.65 30.34 -5.76
N ASP A 228 0.96 30.82 -4.71
CA ASP A 228 1.55 31.04 -3.39
C ASP A 228 2.04 29.73 -2.77
N ALA A 229 1.30 28.62 -2.96
CA ALA A 229 1.69 27.27 -2.52
C ALA A 229 2.95 26.78 -3.25
N LYS A 230 3.05 26.97 -4.57
CA LYS A 230 4.24 26.60 -5.36
C LYS A 230 5.50 27.40 -4.99
N ASN A 231 5.34 28.59 -4.45
CA ASN A 231 6.45 29.43 -3.98
C ASN A 231 6.97 29.01 -2.59
N GLU A 232 6.19 28.22 -1.83
CA GLU A 232 6.63 27.66 -0.55
C GLU A 232 7.30 26.31 -0.78
N THR A 233 8.60 26.25 -0.63
CA THR A 233 9.41 25.05 -0.93
C THR A 233 9.75 24.21 0.29
N ASN A 234 9.49 24.74 1.51
CA ASN A 234 9.89 24.11 2.78
C ASN A 234 8.74 23.59 3.63
N LYS A 235 7.51 23.79 3.17
CA LYS A 235 6.31 23.32 3.88
C LYS A 235 5.33 22.71 2.90
N PRO A 236 4.67 21.60 3.23
CA PRO A 236 3.46 21.21 2.50
C PRO A 236 2.39 22.29 2.69
N THR A 237 1.50 22.43 1.71
CA THR A 237 0.44 23.45 1.75
C THR A 237 -0.94 22.81 1.82
N MET A 238 -1.79 23.32 2.73
CA MET A 238 -3.22 23.03 2.78
C MET A 238 -4.00 24.29 2.38
N ILE A 239 -4.70 24.22 1.25
CA ILE A 239 -5.61 25.27 0.79
C ILE A 239 -7.00 24.91 1.31
N PHE A 240 -7.49 25.71 2.25
CA PHE A 240 -8.84 25.61 2.83
C PHE A 240 -9.83 26.28 1.90
N CYS A 241 -10.58 25.50 1.15
CA CYS A 241 -11.54 25.98 0.17
C CYS A 241 -12.94 25.96 0.78
N LYS A 242 -13.49 27.12 1.13
CA LYS A 242 -14.87 27.21 1.57
C LYS A 242 -15.80 26.98 0.39
N THR A 243 -16.51 25.87 0.38
CA THR A 243 -17.39 25.47 -0.71
C THR A 243 -18.82 25.26 -0.22
N ILE A 244 -19.71 24.99 -1.17
CA ILE A 244 -21.09 24.60 -0.92
C ILE A 244 -21.32 23.24 -1.60
N ILE A 245 -21.59 22.20 -0.81
CA ILE A 245 -21.92 20.88 -1.35
C ILE A 245 -23.17 20.99 -2.25
N GLY A 246 -23.17 20.36 -3.42
CA GLY A 246 -24.29 20.45 -4.35
C GLY A 246 -24.51 21.84 -4.94
N PHE A 247 -23.44 22.64 -5.08
CA PHE A 247 -23.50 24.01 -5.62
C PHE A 247 -24.27 24.08 -6.94
N GLY A 248 -25.22 25.01 -7.02
CA GLY A 248 -26.09 25.22 -8.18
C GLY A 248 -27.42 24.48 -8.11
N SER A 249 -27.63 23.54 -7.19
CA SER A 249 -28.95 22.91 -6.98
C SER A 249 -29.84 23.86 -6.17
N PRO A 250 -31.02 24.26 -6.70
CA PRO A 250 -31.87 25.25 -6.03
C PRO A 250 -32.44 24.79 -4.69
N ASN A 251 -32.74 23.49 -4.53
CA ASN A 251 -33.43 22.97 -3.35
C ASN A 251 -32.56 22.08 -2.46
N LYS A 252 -31.42 21.60 -2.95
CA LYS A 252 -30.59 20.61 -2.24
C LYS A 252 -29.18 21.10 -1.93
N SER A 253 -28.76 22.25 -2.48
CA SER A 253 -27.46 22.85 -2.21
C SER A 253 -27.26 23.10 -0.71
N GLY A 254 -26.09 22.78 -0.18
CA GLY A 254 -25.76 22.95 1.24
C GLY A 254 -26.42 21.94 2.18
N THR A 255 -26.97 20.83 1.68
CA THR A 255 -27.64 19.81 2.50
C THR A 255 -27.02 18.42 2.32
N ALA A 256 -27.27 17.53 3.28
CA ALA A 256 -26.84 16.13 3.20
C ALA A 256 -27.53 15.33 2.08
N ASP A 257 -28.65 15.80 1.57
CA ASP A 257 -29.44 15.12 0.54
C ASP A 257 -28.69 14.94 -0.78
N VAL A 258 -27.65 15.74 -1.03
CA VAL A 258 -26.79 15.63 -2.22
C VAL A 258 -25.48 14.90 -1.95
N HIS A 259 -25.21 14.51 -0.69
CA HIS A 259 -23.94 13.89 -0.34
C HIS A 259 -23.79 12.54 -1.07
N GLY A 260 -24.74 11.62 -0.86
CA GLY A 260 -24.63 10.23 -1.32
C GLY A 260 -25.81 9.73 -2.14
N ALA A 261 -26.62 10.61 -2.73
CA ALA A 261 -27.77 10.25 -3.54
C ALA A 261 -27.88 11.10 -4.79
N ALA A 262 -28.49 10.54 -5.85
CA ALA A 262 -28.80 11.28 -7.07
C ALA A 262 -29.75 12.46 -6.76
N LEU A 263 -29.63 13.55 -7.53
CA LEU A 263 -30.45 14.75 -7.35
C LEU A 263 -31.95 14.47 -7.55
N GLY A 264 -32.29 13.54 -8.44
CA GLY A 264 -33.62 13.32 -8.98
C GLY A 264 -33.89 14.18 -10.23
N GLU A 265 -34.67 13.66 -11.16
CA GLU A 265 -34.89 14.27 -12.48
C GLU A 265 -35.38 15.73 -12.41
N GLU A 266 -36.34 16.02 -11.53
CA GLU A 266 -36.85 17.37 -11.36
C GLU A 266 -35.78 18.36 -10.86
N GLU A 267 -34.93 17.93 -9.93
CA GLU A 267 -33.87 18.78 -9.39
C GLU A 267 -32.74 18.97 -10.39
N VAL A 268 -32.43 17.95 -11.21
CA VAL A 268 -31.47 18.08 -12.32
C VAL A 268 -31.95 19.14 -13.32
N ILE A 269 -33.23 19.16 -13.68
CA ILE A 269 -33.81 20.19 -14.59
C ILE A 269 -33.65 21.58 -13.98
N LYS A 270 -34.05 21.76 -12.70
CA LYS A 270 -33.90 23.04 -12.01
C LYS A 270 -32.46 23.50 -11.88
N THR A 271 -31.53 22.56 -11.67
CA THR A 271 -30.08 22.83 -11.61
C THR A 271 -29.55 23.32 -12.97
N ARG A 272 -30.01 22.71 -14.09
CA ARG A 272 -29.68 23.19 -15.44
C ARG A 272 -30.17 24.62 -15.66
N GLU A 273 -31.43 24.91 -15.29
CA GLU A 273 -32.01 26.25 -15.37
C GLU A 273 -31.21 27.27 -14.52
N ALA A 274 -30.91 26.93 -13.26
CA ALA A 274 -30.19 27.81 -12.33
C ALA A 274 -28.76 28.14 -12.78
N LEU A 275 -28.09 27.20 -13.41
CA LEU A 275 -26.72 27.35 -13.93
C LEU A 275 -26.67 27.79 -15.41
N ASN A 276 -27.83 28.06 -16.04
CA ASN A 276 -27.95 28.41 -17.45
C ASN A 276 -27.25 27.39 -18.39
N TRP A 277 -27.47 26.09 -18.11
CA TRP A 277 -26.89 24.99 -18.88
C TRP A 277 -27.96 24.37 -19.80
N ASP A 278 -28.01 24.87 -21.03
CA ASP A 278 -29.02 24.49 -22.04
C ASP A 278 -28.51 23.35 -22.95
N HIS A 279 -28.00 22.28 -22.35
CA HIS A 279 -27.52 21.10 -23.08
C HIS A 279 -28.17 19.83 -22.51
N ASP A 280 -28.46 18.87 -23.37
CA ASP A 280 -28.93 17.55 -22.97
C ASP A 280 -27.91 16.80 -22.09
N ALA A 281 -28.37 15.75 -21.40
CA ALA A 281 -27.50 14.90 -20.60
C ALA A 281 -26.35 14.31 -21.45
N PHE A 282 -25.14 14.36 -20.89
CA PHE A 282 -23.89 13.93 -21.55
C PHE A 282 -23.54 14.70 -22.85
N LYS A 283 -24.14 15.85 -23.11
CA LYS A 283 -23.76 16.74 -24.20
C LYS A 283 -22.86 17.84 -23.69
N VAL A 284 -21.63 17.81 -24.15
CA VAL A 284 -20.61 18.81 -23.82
C VAL A 284 -20.37 19.70 -25.04
N PRO A 285 -20.48 21.03 -24.91
CA PRO A 285 -20.19 21.94 -26.02
C PRO A 285 -18.70 21.93 -26.36
N GLN A 286 -18.38 22.22 -27.64
CA GLN A 286 -16.99 22.22 -28.13
C GLN A 286 -16.08 23.18 -27.34
N GLU A 287 -16.60 24.35 -26.95
CA GLU A 287 -15.89 25.33 -26.10
C GLU A 287 -15.33 24.71 -24.80
N ALA A 288 -16.08 23.77 -24.18
CA ALA A 288 -15.61 23.08 -22.97
C ALA A 288 -14.49 22.09 -23.30
N TYR A 289 -14.61 21.31 -24.40
CA TYR A 289 -13.52 20.44 -24.85
C TYR A 289 -12.27 21.24 -25.22
N ASP A 290 -12.42 22.37 -25.93
CA ASP A 290 -11.29 23.23 -26.32
C ASP A 290 -10.54 23.79 -25.12
N PHE A 291 -11.24 24.06 -24.00
CA PHE A 291 -10.63 24.49 -22.74
C PHE A 291 -9.90 23.36 -22.01
N TRP A 292 -10.53 22.16 -21.95
CA TRP A 292 -10.03 21.07 -21.15
C TRP A 292 -8.96 20.22 -21.85
N ASP A 293 -8.96 20.15 -23.18
CA ASP A 293 -8.03 19.29 -23.92
C ASP A 293 -6.58 19.58 -23.57
N SER A 294 -5.97 18.66 -22.86
CA SER A 294 -4.57 18.73 -22.40
C SER A 294 -3.62 17.90 -23.28
N THR A 295 -4.11 17.26 -24.34
CA THR A 295 -3.31 16.35 -25.16
C THR A 295 -2.11 17.02 -25.80
N LYS A 296 -2.29 18.21 -26.37
CA LYS A 296 -1.22 18.99 -27.00
C LYS A 296 -0.22 19.52 -25.96
N LYS A 297 -0.72 20.23 -24.94
CA LYS A 297 0.11 20.79 -23.86
C LYS A 297 0.90 19.69 -23.15
N GLY A 298 0.23 18.58 -22.82
CA GLY A 298 0.87 17.45 -22.16
C GLY A 298 1.96 16.80 -23.00
N SER A 299 1.73 16.65 -24.31
CA SER A 299 2.74 16.11 -25.23
C SER A 299 3.95 17.02 -25.36
N GLU A 300 3.75 18.34 -25.40
CA GLU A 300 4.85 19.32 -25.44
C GLU A 300 5.69 19.25 -24.14
N LEU A 301 5.06 19.24 -22.97
CA LEU A 301 5.75 19.11 -21.68
C LEU A 301 6.53 17.79 -21.56
N ASN A 302 5.94 16.68 -22.00
CA ASN A 302 6.61 15.38 -22.01
C ASN A 302 7.82 15.39 -22.97
N LEU A 303 7.70 15.99 -24.16
CA LEU A 303 8.80 16.11 -25.11
C LEU A 303 9.94 16.97 -24.54
N ASP A 304 9.63 18.05 -23.84
CA ASP A 304 10.64 18.90 -23.17
C ASP A 304 11.40 18.09 -22.11
N TRP A 305 10.68 17.27 -21.31
CA TRP A 305 11.29 16.37 -20.36
C TRP A 305 12.16 15.28 -21.04
N ASP A 306 11.68 14.69 -22.13
CA ASP A 306 12.45 13.70 -22.92
C ASP A 306 13.76 14.32 -23.46
N ASN A 307 13.75 15.59 -23.88
CA ASN A 307 14.94 16.30 -24.32
C ASN A 307 15.90 16.64 -23.15
N LEU A 308 15.34 16.99 -21.98
CA LEU A 308 16.09 17.18 -20.76
C LEU A 308 16.80 15.88 -20.37
N ILE A 309 16.11 14.73 -20.43
CA ILE A 309 16.68 13.41 -20.12
C ILE A 309 17.78 13.03 -21.11
N LYS A 310 17.66 13.37 -22.41
CA LYS A 310 18.79 13.15 -23.37
C LYS A 310 20.03 13.95 -22.98
N THR A 311 19.84 15.19 -22.53
CA THR A 311 20.98 16.01 -22.04
C THR A 311 21.57 15.42 -20.74
N TYR A 312 20.70 14.88 -19.89
CA TYR A 312 21.11 14.20 -18.66
C TYR A 312 21.88 12.91 -18.96
N ASP A 313 21.46 12.11 -19.96
CA ASP A 313 22.17 10.92 -20.45
C ASP A 313 23.63 11.25 -20.88
N GLU A 314 23.80 12.37 -21.58
CA GLU A 314 25.12 12.79 -22.05
C GLU A 314 26.03 13.28 -20.93
N LYS A 315 25.49 14.00 -19.94
CA LYS A 315 26.29 14.61 -18.86
C LYS A 315 26.50 13.70 -17.67
N TYR A 316 25.51 12.86 -17.33
CA TYR A 316 25.48 12.02 -16.14
C TYR A 316 25.06 10.58 -16.48
N PRO A 317 25.81 9.86 -17.36
CA PRO A 317 25.39 8.58 -17.92
C PRO A 317 25.07 7.51 -16.87
N ASP A 318 25.87 7.40 -15.81
CA ASP A 318 25.66 6.40 -14.77
C ASP A 318 24.38 6.71 -13.94
N LYS A 319 24.18 7.98 -13.56
CA LYS A 319 22.96 8.40 -12.85
C LYS A 319 21.72 8.24 -13.73
N SER A 320 21.83 8.53 -15.01
CA SER A 320 20.73 8.38 -15.94
C SER A 320 20.36 6.92 -16.17
N ALA A 321 21.33 6.04 -16.30
CA ALA A 321 21.11 4.60 -16.40
C ALA A 321 20.39 4.07 -15.16
N GLU A 322 20.83 4.47 -13.98
CA GLU A 322 20.21 4.09 -12.71
C GLU A 322 18.78 4.65 -12.57
N LEU A 323 18.54 5.93 -12.91
CA LEU A 323 17.22 6.53 -12.91
C LEU A 323 16.27 5.75 -13.82
N ARG A 324 16.69 5.43 -15.05
CA ARG A 324 15.89 4.67 -16.02
C ARG A 324 15.59 3.26 -15.52
N ARG A 325 16.54 2.57 -14.89
CA ARG A 325 16.34 1.26 -14.27
C ARG A 325 15.25 1.33 -13.21
N ARG A 326 15.35 2.32 -12.31
CA ARG A 326 14.37 2.49 -11.21
C ARG A 326 12.99 2.85 -11.72
N ILE A 327 12.88 3.74 -12.71
CA ILE A 327 11.58 4.08 -13.34
C ILE A 327 10.91 2.84 -13.92
N LYS A 328 11.68 1.92 -14.53
CA LYS A 328 11.15 0.65 -15.04
C LYS A 328 10.82 -0.36 -13.95
N GLY A 329 11.30 -0.15 -12.73
CA GLY A 329 11.17 -1.11 -11.63
C GLY A 329 12.00 -2.38 -11.81
N ASP A 330 13.03 -2.33 -12.67
CA ASP A 330 13.93 -3.45 -12.92
C ASP A 330 15.00 -3.54 -11.83
N LEU A 331 15.43 -4.77 -11.52
CA LEU A 331 16.57 -5.02 -10.63
C LEU A 331 17.89 -4.81 -11.38
N PRO A 332 19.02 -4.57 -10.68
CA PRO A 332 20.34 -4.52 -11.33
C PRO A 332 20.65 -5.80 -12.12
N ASP A 333 21.36 -5.67 -13.25
CA ASP A 333 21.62 -6.79 -14.18
C ASP A 333 22.31 -7.99 -13.50
N ASP A 334 23.19 -7.74 -12.54
CA ASP A 334 23.92 -8.79 -11.81
C ASP A 334 23.25 -9.25 -10.51
N PHE A 335 22.07 -8.74 -10.20
CA PHE A 335 21.39 -9.01 -8.94
C PHE A 335 21.16 -10.51 -8.66
N GLU A 336 20.78 -11.28 -9.67
CA GLU A 336 20.54 -12.72 -9.52
C GLU A 336 21.83 -13.49 -9.14
N ASN A 337 22.97 -13.09 -9.67
CA ASN A 337 24.27 -13.70 -9.33
C ASN A 337 24.74 -13.28 -7.94
N SER A 338 24.59 -11.99 -7.61
CA SER A 338 24.85 -11.47 -6.28
C SER A 338 24.00 -12.20 -5.23
N PHE A 339 22.70 -12.38 -5.49
CA PHE A 339 21.81 -13.10 -4.59
C PHE A 339 22.20 -14.59 -4.44
N LYS A 340 22.51 -15.30 -5.53
CA LYS A 340 22.97 -16.70 -5.45
C LYS A 340 24.21 -16.84 -4.57
N THR A 341 25.16 -15.91 -4.71
CA THR A 341 26.38 -15.87 -3.87
C THR A 341 26.00 -15.66 -2.41
N PHE A 342 25.15 -14.66 -2.13
CA PHE A 342 24.68 -14.36 -0.79
C PHE A 342 23.92 -15.56 -0.17
N LEU A 343 23.03 -16.21 -0.92
CA LEU A 343 22.29 -17.39 -0.44
C LEU A 343 23.24 -18.55 -0.06
N SER A 344 24.29 -18.79 -0.88
CA SER A 344 25.32 -19.77 -0.55
C SER A 344 26.11 -19.41 0.71
N GLU A 345 26.35 -18.12 0.95
CA GLU A 345 26.98 -17.65 2.19
C GLU A 345 26.04 -17.82 3.39
N CYS A 346 24.75 -17.53 3.22
CA CYS A 346 23.73 -17.76 4.25
C CYS A 346 23.68 -19.24 4.65
N ASP A 347 23.70 -20.17 3.69
CA ASP A 347 23.65 -21.59 3.96
C ASP A 347 24.92 -22.07 4.71
N LYS A 348 26.10 -21.65 4.28
CA LYS A 348 27.37 -21.98 4.94
C LYS A 348 27.50 -21.42 6.37
N ASN A 349 26.92 -20.24 6.60
CA ASN A 349 27.00 -19.53 7.88
C ASN A 349 25.70 -19.65 8.67
N ASN A 350 24.80 -20.55 8.31
CA ASN A 350 23.51 -20.73 8.98
C ASN A 350 23.74 -21.19 10.43
N THR A 351 23.46 -20.31 11.38
CA THR A 351 23.63 -20.54 12.79
C THR A 351 22.34 -20.18 13.55
N PRO A 352 22.08 -20.83 14.70
CA PRO A 352 20.89 -20.52 15.48
C PRO A 352 20.79 -19.04 15.83
N MET A 353 19.72 -18.37 15.41
CA MET A 353 19.41 -16.99 15.78
C MET A 353 17.94 -16.67 15.54
N ALA A 354 17.45 -15.56 16.12
CA ALA A 354 16.09 -15.09 15.87
C ALA A 354 15.92 -14.66 14.42
N THR A 355 14.80 -15.00 13.76
CA THR A 355 14.61 -14.67 12.33
C THR A 355 14.53 -13.17 12.06
N ARG A 356 14.15 -12.33 13.05
CA ARG A 356 14.33 -10.86 12.94
C ARG A 356 15.81 -10.43 12.81
N LYS A 357 16.76 -11.18 13.39
CA LYS A 357 18.20 -10.94 13.21
C LYS A 357 18.68 -11.49 11.87
N CYS A 358 18.10 -12.61 11.41
CA CYS A 358 18.31 -13.09 10.04
C CYS A 358 17.87 -12.03 9.03
N SER A 359 16.70 -11.42 9.24
CA SER A 359 16.22 -10.30 8.42
C SER A 359 17.19 -9.11 8.41
N LYS A 360 17.81 -8.77 9.54
CA LYS A 360 18.85 -7.74 9.54
C LYS A 360 20.03 -8.10 8.67
N ALA A 361 20.52 -9.34 8.75
CA ALA A 361 21.62 -9.81 7.90
C ALA A 361 21.25 -9.74 6.41
N CYS A 362 20.00 -10.06 6.08
CA CYS A 362 19.46 -9.89 4.73
C CYS A 362 19.43 -8.41 4.32
N LEU A 363 18.96 -7.52 5.18
CA LEU A 363 18.92 -6.08 4.91
C LEU A 363 20.34 -5.49 4.73
N ASP A 364 21.37 -6.00 5.42
CA ASP A 364 22.76 -5.58 5.20
C ASP A 364 23.23 -5.92 3.76
N PHE A 365 22.68 -6.94 3.12
CA PHE A 365 22.87 -7.27 1.71
C PHE A 365 21.95 -6.44 0.80
N PHE A 366 20.62 -6.55 0.98
CA PHE A 366 19.65 -5.97 0.03
C PHE A 366 19.71 -4.45 -0.05
N VAL A 367 19.90 -3.73 1.06
CA VAL A 367 20.01 -2.25 1.07
C VAL A 367 21.30 -1.77 0.37
N LYS A 368 22.34 -2.60 0.35
CA LYS A 368 23.57 -2.31 -0.39
C LYS A 368 23.41 -2.54 -1.89
N GLU A 369 22.76 -3.65 -2.27
CA GLU A 369 22.59 -4.02 -3.68
C GLU A 369 21.45 -3.23 -4.37
N LEU A 370 20.47 -2.75 -3.59
CA LEU A 370 19.27 -2.05 -4.06
C LEU A 370 19.14 -0.69 -3.38
N PRO A 371 19.79 0.37 -3.88
CA PRO A 371 19.69 1.72 -3.31
C PRO A 371 18.25 2.25 -3.23
N GLU A 372 17.35 1.76 -4.08
CA GLU A 372 15.92 2.06 -4.06
C GLU A 372 15.13 1.36 -2.94
N LEU A 373 15.74 0.46 -2.18
CA LEU A 373 15.10 -0.20 -1.05
C LEU A 373 15.10 0.75 0.17
N ILE A 374 14.01 1.49 0.31
CA ILE A 374 13.83 2.52 1.34
C ILE A 374 12.97 1.95 2.47
N GLY A 375 13.48 1.92 3.70
CA GLY A 375 12.76 1.26 4.78
C GLY A 375 12.64 2.05 6.06
N GLY A 376 12.04 1.41 7.06
CA GLY A 376 11.89 1.99 8.39
C GLY A 376 11.01 1.17 9.32
N SER A 377 10.68 1.77 10.44
CA SER A 377 9.80 1.17 11.46
C SER A 377 8.89 2.20 12.09
N ALA A 378 7.75 1.75 12.58
CA ALA A 378 6.85 2.53 13.43
C ALA A 378 7.40 2.58 14.87
N ASP A 379 8.48 3.36 15.07
CA ASP A 379 9.20 3.55 16.35
C ASP A 379 9.76 2.27 16.99
N LEU A 380 10.00 1.22 16.20
CA LEU A 380 10.47 -0.08 16.67
C LEU A 380 11.76 -0.53 15.99
N THR A 381 12.54 0.38 15.42
CA THR A 381 13.76 0.07 14.65
C THR A 381 14.72 -0.90 15.37
N PRO A 382 15.08 -0.70 16.67
CA PRO A 382 15.96 -1.64 17.38
C PRO A 382 15.31 -3.01 17.62
N SER A 383 14.00 -3.06 17.84
CA SER A 383 13.26 -4.30 18.10
C SER A 383 13.04 -5.10 16.81
N ASN A 384 12.72 -4.42 15.72
CA ASN A 384 12.49 -5.03 14.41
C ASN A 384 13.80 -5.33 13.65
N ASN A 385 14.93 -4.75 14.09
CA ASN A 385 16.23 -4.87 13.43
C ASN A 385 16.23 -4.38 11.98
N THR A 386 15.62 -3.22 11.71
CA THR A 386 15.43 -2.67 10.35
C THR A 386 16.47 -1.66 9.91
N PHE A 387 17.44 -1.33 10.75
CA PHE A 387 18.55 -0.45 10.40
C PHE A 387 19.76 -1.29 9.95
N SER A 388 20.07 -1.28 8.66
CA SER A 388 21.21 -1.99 8.08
C SER A 388 22.53 -1.22 8.25
N SER A 389 23.65 -1.88 8.00
CA SER A 389 24.99 -1.25 7.99
C SER A 389 25.15 -0.16 6.92
N SER A 390 24.34 -0.21 5.86
CA SER A 390 24.29 0.77 4.77
C SER A 390 23.15 1.78 4.91
N SER A 391 22.41 1.77 6.04
CA SER A 391 21.31 2.70 6.25
C SER A 391 21.79 4.07 6.71
N SER A 392 21.14 5.11 6.18
CA SER A 392 21.24 6.48 6.66
C SER A 392 19.83 7.06 6.84
N THR A 393 19.62 7.84 7.91
CA THR A 393 18.30 8.34 8.23
C THR A 393 17.84 9.41 7.24
N PHE A 394 16.64 9.25 6.70
CA PHE A 394 15.95 10.28 5.91
C PHE A 394 15.57 11.45 6.82
N SER A 395 16.03 12.64 6.47
CA SER A 395 15.72 13.88 7.17
C SER A 395 15.79 15.07 6.22
N ASN A 396 15.49 16.28 6.73
CA ASN A 396 15.64 17.49 5.94
C ASN A 396 17.10 17.81 5.60
N GLU A 397 18.02 17.39 6.43
CA GLU A 397 19.48 17.54 6.25
C GLU A 397 20.06 16.39 5.39
N ASN A 398 19.36 15.27 5.31
CA ASN A 398 19.72 14.11 4.50
C ASN A 398 18.51 13.57 3.72
N PRO A 399 18.04 14.30 2.70
CA PRO A 399 16.83 13.93 1.96
C PRO A 399 17.00 12.70 1.06
N SER A 400 18.22 12.23 0.81
CA SER A 400 18.51 10.97 0.12
C SER A 400 18.71 9.79 1.08
N GLY A 401 18.41 9.96 2.38
CA GLY A 401 18.48 8.88 3.36
C GLY A 401 17.51 7.74 3.03
N ASN A 402 17.95 6.52 3.26
CA ASN A 402 17.21 5.29 2.92
C ASN A 402 16.54 4.61 4.13
N HIS A 403 16.51 5.26 5.30
CA HIS A 403 15.81 4.78 6.49
C HIS A 403 14.90 5.87 7.07
N ILE A 404 13.61 5.59 7.12
CA ILE A 404 12.56 6.51 7.57
C ILE A 404 12.14 6.15 9.00
N ASN A 405 12.24 7.11 9.91
CA ASN A 405 11.63 7.01 11.25
C ASN A 405 10.17 7.47 11.16
N TYR A 406 9.25 6.52 11.03
CA TYR A 406 7.82 6.84 10.90
C TYR A 406 7.19 7.31 12.22
N GLY A 407 7.80 6.99 13.38
CA GLY A 407 7.19 7.15 14.69
C GLY A 407 6.08 6.12 14.91
N VAL A 408 5.34 6.23 16.01
CA VAL A 408 4.22 5.30 16.34
C VAL A 408 3.03 5.63 15.43
N ARG A 409 3.09 5.16 14.18
CA ARG A 409 2.13 5.44 13.10
C ARG A 409 2.02 4.27 12.13
N GLU A 410 1.59 3.11 12.57
CA GLU A 410 1.53 1.88 11.77
C GLU A 410 0.64 2.03 10.54
N PHE A 411 -0.52 2.68 10.70
CA PHE A 411 -1.45 2.91 9.61
C PHE A 411 -0.91 3.96 8.63
N GLY A 412 -0.44 5.09 9.15
CA GLY A 412 0.19 6.15 8.35
C GLY A 412 1.41 5.63 7.58
N MET A 413 2.31 4.88 8.24
CA MET A 413 3.48 4.23 7.61
C MET A 413 3.06 3.36 6.42
N SER A 414 2.12 2.45 6.66
CA SER A 414 1.70 1.48 5.64
C SER A 414 1.03 2.15 4.44
N ALA A 415 0.21 3.18 4.66
CA ALA A 415 -0.43 3.93 3.58
C ALA A 415 0.56 4.88 2.85
N ILE A 416 1.52 5.49 3.56
CA ILE A 416 2.62 6.25 2.95
C ILE A 416 3.45 5.33 2.03
N MET A 417 3.78 4.12 2.48
CA MET A 417 4.47 3.13 1.66
C MET A 417 3.71 2.79 0.37
N ASN A 418 2.39 2.64 0.44
CA ASN A 418 1.56 2.42 -0.75
C ASN A 418 1.73 3.57 -1.75
N GLY A 419 1.73 4.82 -1.27
CA GLY A 419 1.99 5.98 -2.10
C GLY A 419 3.40 6.01 -2.69
N MET A 420 4.42 5.56 -1.94
CA MET A 420 5.79 5.45 -2.43
C MET A 420 5.90 4.43 -3.58
N VAL A 421 5.24 3.28 -3.45
CA VAL A 421 5.19 2.27 -4.53
C VAL A 421 4.49 2.82 -5.77
N LEU A 422 3.34 3.47 -5.60
CA LEU A 422 2.55 4.05 -6.69
C LEU A 422 3.29 5.16 -7.44
N HIS A 423 4.15 5.91 -6.77
CA HIS A 423 5.01 6.90 -7.41
C HIS A 423 6.01 6.24 -8.37
N GLY A 424 6.54 5.09 -8.02
CA GLY A 424 7.59 4.41 -8.76
C GLY A 424 9.01 4.87 -8.38
N GLY A 425 10.02 4.11 -8.83
CA GLY A 425 11.44 4.41 -8.58
C GLY A 425 11.95 4.05 -7.19
N ILE A 426 11.07 3.64 -6.28
CA ILE A 426 11.38 3.26 -4.89
C ILE A 426 10.68 1.94 -4.56
N LYS A 427 11.35 1.10 -3.77
CA LYS A 427 10.82 -0.12 -3.16
C LYS A 427 10.76 0.08 -1.64
N PRO A 428 9.59 0.44 -1.06
CA PRO A 428 9.51 0.69 0.36
C PRO A 428 9.35 -0.60 1.16
N TYR A 429 9.92 -0.65 2.36
CA TYR A 429 9.56 -1.60 3.41
C TYR A 429 9.28 -0.88 4.74
N GLY A 430 8.32 -1.37 5.51
CA GLY A 430 7.98 -0.81 6.81
C GLY A 430 7.72 -1.87 7.83
N ALA A 431 8.18 -1.64 9.07
CA ALA A 431 8.16 -2.64 10.11
C ALA A 431 7.41 -2.21 11.36
N THR A 432 6.77 -3.21 11.98
CA THR A 432 6.18 -3.13 13.30
C THR A 432 6.11 -4.55 13.92
N PHE A 433 5.50 -4.72 15.10
CA PHE A 433 5.17 -6.05 15.61
C PHE A 433 3.96 -6.65 14.86
N LEU A 434 3.91 -7.97 14.77
CA LEU A 434 2.82 -8.65 14.03
C LEU A 434 1.44 -8.30 14.59
N VAL A 435 1.29 -8.20 15.91
CA VAL A 435 0.02 -7.81 16.56
C VAL A 435 -0.46 -6.44 16.11
N PHE A 436 0.44 -5.50 15.79
CA PHE A 436 0.08 -4.14 15.37
C PHE A 436 -0.30 -4.03 13.89
N THR A 437 -0.36 -5.17 13.18
CA THR A 437 -1.06 -5.20 11.88
C THR A 437 -2.53 -4.79 12.03
N ASP A 438 -3.13 -4.93 13.22
CA ASP A 438 -4.48 -4.46 13.50
C ASP A 438 -4.65 -2.96 13.22
N TYR A 439 -3.65 -2.14 13.57
CA TYR A 439 -3.64 -0.72 13.21
C TYR A 439 -3.45 -0.48 11.71
N ALA A 440 -2.61 -1.29 11.05
CA ALA A 440 -2.21 -1.12 9.65
C ALA A 440 -3.15 -1.83 8.65
N ARG A 441 -4.08 -2.64 9.14
CA ARG A 441 -4.88 -3.60 8.35
C ARG A 441 -5.49 -3.01 7.10
N ASN A 442 -6.05 -1.81 7.20
CA ASN A 442 -6.71 -1.15 6.08
C ASN A 442 -5.74 -0.82 4.94
N ALA A 443 -4.54 -0.34 5.25
CA ALA A 443 -3.54 0.00 4.25
C ALA A 443 -2.94 -1.26 3.58
N VAL A 444 -2.69 -2.31 4.36
CA VAL A 444 -2.24 -3.62 3.83
C VAL A 444 -3.28 -4.20 2.86
N ARG A 445 -4.57 -4.10 3.22
CA ARG A 445 -5.66 -4.53 2.34
C ARG A 445 -5.71 -3.72 1.04
N LEU A 446 -5.51 -2.40 1.09
CA LEU A 446 -5.48 -1.57 -0.12
C LEU A 446 -4.26 -1.86 -0.98
N SER A 447 -3.10 -2.16 -0.39
CA SER A 447 -1.92 -2.62 -1.15
C SER A 447 -2.24 -3.88 -1.98
N ALA A 448 -2.92 -4.84 -1.35
CA ALA A 448 -3.34 -6.08 -2.01
C ALA A 448 -4.43 -5.85 -3.08
N LEU A 449 -5.38 -4.94 -2.82
CA LEU A 449 -6.43 -4.57 -3.76
C LEU A 449 -5.89 -3.87 -5.01
N MET A 450 -4.88 -3.00 -4.84
CA MET A 450 -4.21 -2.29 -5.93
C MET A 450 -3.16 -3.16 -6.65
N GLU A 451 -2.89 -4.36 -6.15
CA GLU A 451 -1.82 -5.23 -6.67
C GLU A 451 -0.46 -4.51 -6.73
N ILE A 452 -0.06 -3.85 -5.64
CA ILE A 452 1.20 -3.13 -5.55
C ILE A 452 2.18 -3.81 -4.58
N PRO A 453 3.50 -3.88 -4.90
CA PRO A 453 4.47 -4.70 -4.20
C PRO A 453 5.07 -4.02 -2.95
N SER A 454 4.23 -3.53 -2.03
CA SER A 454 4.69 -3.04 -0.73
C SER A 454 5.25 -4.18 0.13
N ILE A 455 6.32 -3.94 0.88
CA ILE A 455 6.95 -4.94 1.75
C ILE A 455 6.66 -4.59 3.21
N PHE A 456 5.92 -5.45 3.89
CA PHE A 456 5.58 -5.30 5.30
C PHE A 456 6.41 -6.26 6.14
N VAL A 457 7.17 -5.74 7.10
CA VAL A 457 8.04 -6.51 7.98
C VAL A 457 7.40 -6.58 9.36
N TYR A 458 7.04 -7.77 9.80
CA TYR A 458 6.38 -7.99 11.08
C TYR A 458 7.22 -8.89 11.97
N THR A 459 7.60 -8.41 13.14
CA THR A 459 8.36 -9.20 14.11
C THR A 459 7.52 -9.58 15.32
N HIS A 460 8.07 -10.40 16.22
CA HIS A 460 7.34 -10.87 17.40
C HIS A 460 6.12 -11.70 17.01
N ASP A 461 6.39 -12.77 16.27
CA ASP A 461 5.47 -13.57 15.46
C ASP A 461 4.50 -14.47 16.23
N SER A 462 4.68 -14.65 17.55
CA SER A 462 3.91 -15.63 18.34
C SER A 462 3.91 -15.30 19.84
N VAL A 463 3.16 -16.08 20.62
CA VAL A 463 3.18 -16.00 22.11
C VAL A 463 4.57 -16.21 22.70
N ALA A 464 5.49 -16.83 21.96
CA ALA A 464 6.87 -17.04 22.38
C ALA A 464 7.69 -15.75 22.54
N LEU A 465 7.13 -14.58 22.18
CA LEU A 465 7.73 -13.29 22.50
C LEU A 465 7.80 -13.04 24.01
N GLY A 466 6.90 -13.66 24.78
CA GLY A 466 7.06 -13.78 26.24
C GLY A 466 6.30 -12.76 27.05
N GLU A 467 7.01 -12.11 27.94
CA GLU A 467 6.51 -11.37 29.11
C GLU A 467 5.64 -10.15 28.76
N ASP A 468 5.74 -9.61 27.55
CA ASP A 468 4.90 -8.48 27.09
C ASP A 468 3.40 -8.84 27.10
N GLY A 469 3.08 -10.13 27.02
CA GLY A 469 1.75 -10.67 27.27
C GLY A 469 0.74 -10.47 26.13
N PRO A 470 -0.55 -10.71 26.39
CA PRO A 470 -1.61 -10.82 25.37
C PRO A 470 -1.75 -9.61 24.45
N THR A 471 -1.44 -8.41 24.92
CA THR A 471 -1.53 -7.16 24.13
C THR A 471 -0.48 -7.08 23.02
N HIS A 472 0.56 -7.91 23.08
CA HIS A 472 1.67 -7.94 22.12
C HIS A 472 1.78 -9.30 21.40
N GLN A 473 1.03 -10.31 21.84
CA GLN A 473 1.10 -11.68 21.35
C GLN A 473 0.06 -11.91 20.23
N PRO A 474 0.51 -12.10 18.97
CA PRO A 474 -0.40 -12.39 17.87
C PRO A 474 -0.91 -13.83 17.96
N VAL A 475 -2.17 -14.05 17.68
CA VAL A 475 -2.82 -15.36 17.57
C VAL A 475 -3.51 -15.49 16.22
N GLU A 476 -4.52 -14.66 15.94
CA GLU A 476 -5.34 -14.70 14.72
C GLU A 476 -4.72 -13.97 13.51
N HIS A 477 -3.63 -13.27 13.71
CA HIS A 477 -3.04 -12.37 12.70
C HIS A 477 -2.56 -13.11 11.45
N MET A 478 -1.99 -14.33 11.61
CA MET A 478 -1.61 -15.18 10.46
C MET A 478 -2.83 -15.57 9.62
N VAL A 479 -3.97 -15.89 10.25
CA VAL A 479 -5.23 -16.18 9.54
C VAL A 479 -5.69 -14.94 8.76
N THR A 480 -5.65 -13.78 9.40
CA THR A 480 -6.05 -12.51 8.79
C THR A 480 -5.21 -12.18 7.56
N LEU A 481 -3.91 -12.36 7.63
CA LEU A 481 -3.00 -12.13 6.49
C LEU A 481 -3.24 -13.15 5.38
N ARG A 482 -3.22 -14.45 5.69
CA ARG A 482 -3.40 -15.55 4.73
C ARG A 482 -4.79 -15.60 4.09
N SER A 483 -5.82 -14.96 4.68
CA SER A 483 -7.16 -14.83 4.10
C SER A 483 -7.34 -13.60 3.21
N THR A 484 -6.34 -12.72 3.12
CA THR A 484 -6.41 -11.53 2.29
C THR A 484 -6.07 -11.89 0.84
N PRO A 485 -6.96 -11.64 -0.14
CA PRO A 485 -6.64 -11.88 -1.54
C PRO A 485 -5.41 -11.07 -1.99
N ASN A 486 -4.64 -11.63 -2.93
CA ASN A 486 -3.45 -10.99 -3.53
C ASN A 486 -2.39 -10.53 -2.50
N LEU A 487 -2.25 -11.22 -1.38
CA LEU A 487 -1.24 -10.95 -0.37
C LEU A 487 -0.40 -12.22 -0.15
N ASN A 488 0.91 -12.10 -0.20
CA ASN A 488 1.82 -13.18 0.16
C ASN A 488 2.32 -13.00 1.59
N SER A 489 2.34 -14.09 2.36
CA SER A 489 2.89 -14.09 3.72
C SER A 489 4.02 -15.13 3.84
N TRP A 490 5.13 -14.72 4.43
CA TRP A 490 6.29 -15.56 4.69
C TRP A 490 6.59 -15.62 6.19
N ARG A 491 6.70 -16.82 6.74
CA ARG A 491 7.14 -17.07 8.11
C ARG A 491 8.32 -18.04 8.10
N PRO A 492 9.54 -17.54 7.83
CA PRO A 492 10.73 -18.36 7.66
C PRO A 492 11.26 -18.94 8.97
N ALA A 493 11.90 -20.11 8.89
CA ALA A 493 12.43 -20.83 10.04
C ALA A 493 13.86 -20.42 10.43
N ASP A 494 14.67 -19.94 9.48
CA ASP A 494 16.09 -19.60 9.68
C ASP A 494 16.61 -18.56 8.70
N LEU A 495 17.94 -18.35 8.67
CA LEU A 495 18.60 -17.37 7.81
C LEU A 495 18.38 -17.65 6.32
N VAL A 496 18.41 -18.92 5.92
CA VAL A 496 18.31 -19.32 4.51
C VAL A 496 16.89 -19.04 3.97
N GLU A 497 15.86 -19.51 4.69
CA GLU A 497 14.47 -19.18 4.31
C GLU A 497 14.19 -17.68 4.37
N THR A 498 14.79 -16.96 5.33
CA THR A 498 14.65 -15.49 5.43
C THR A 498 15.25 -14.80 4.21
N ALA A 499 16.42 -15.26 3.72
CA ALA A 499 17.04 -14.70 2.53
C ALA A 499 16.17 -14.91 1.28
N VAL A 500 15.61 -16.10 1.13
CA VAL A 500 14.67 -16.40 0.01
C VAL A 500 13.40 -15.55 0.13
N ALA A 501 12.81 -15.43 1.32
CA ALA A 501 11.61 -14.61 1.54
C ALA A 501 11.83 -13.14 1.17
N TRP A 502 12.96 -12.54 1.54
CA TRP A 502 13.34 -11.19 1.13
C TRP A 502 13.55 -11.09 -0.39
N ASN A 503 14.21 -12.07 -1.01
CA ASN A 503 14.39 -12.10 -2.46
C ASN A 503 13.08 -12.10 -3.22
N GLU A 504 12.12 -12.94 -2.81
CA GLU A 504 10.79 -12.98 -3.40
C GLU A 504 10.03 -11.67 -3.19
N ALA A 505 10.16 -11.04 -2.02
CA ALA A 505 9.55 -9.74 -1.74
C ALA A 505 10.09 -8.62 -2.66
N VAL A 506 11.41 -8.49 -2.82
CA VAL A 506 12.00 -7.43 -3.67
C VAL A 506 11.81 -7.67 -5.16
N LYS A 507 11.62 -8.93 -5.58
CA LYS A 507 11.31 -9.33 -6.97
C LYS A 507 9.86 -9.15 -7.34
N SER A 508 8.95 -9.07 -6.36
CA SER A 508 7.54 -8.89 -6.63
C SER A 508 7.28 -7.59 -7.41
N LYS A 509 6.43 -7.67 -8.43
CA LYS A 509 6.00 -6.53 -9.25
C LYS A 509 4.56 -6.11 -9.00
N LYS A 510 3.75 -7.00 -8.41
CA LYS A 510 2.30 -6.77 -8.25
C LYS A 510 1.74 -7.16 -6.89
N THR A 511 2.40 -8.08 -6.17
CA THR A 511 1.83 -8.65 -4.95
C THR A 511 2.58 -8.10 -3.73
N PRO A 512 1.88 -7.49 -2.76
CA PRO A 512 2.50 -7.10 -1.51
C PRO A 512 2.91 -8.34 -0.71
N THR A 513 3.97 -8.20 0.06
CA THR A 513 4.54 -9.29 0.84
C THR A 513 4.65 -8.94 2.31
N CYS A 514 4.13 -9.80 3.18
CA CYS A 514 4.32 -9.76 4.62
C CYS A 514 5.43 -10.72 5.03
N LEU A 515 6.51 -10.22 5.60
CA LEU A 515 7.65 -10.97 6.12
C LEU A 515 7.52 -11.05 7.65
N ILE A 516 7.32 -12.26 8.19
CA ILE A 516 6.97 -12.47 9.59
C ILE A 516 8.11 -13.17 10.32
N PHE A 517 8.64 -12.55 11.37
CA PHE A 517 9.88 -12.95 12.02
C PHE A 517 9.74 -13.14 13.54
N SER A 518 10.43 -14.15 14.06
CA SER A 518 10.46 -14.46 15.49
C SER A 518 11.29 -13.44 16.30
N ARG A 519 10.89 -13.23 17.57
CA ARG A 519 11.71 -12.57 18.58
C ARG A 519 12.74 -13.54 19.20
N GLN A 520 12.30 -14.76 19.48
CA GLN A 520 13.13 -15.83 20.04
C GLN A 520 14.07 -16.42 18.98
N GLY A 521 15.14 -17.04 19.44
CA GLY A 521 16.07 -17.76 18.57
C GLY A 521 15.42 -18.99 17.94
N THR A 522 15.77 -19.26 16.70
CA THR A 522 15.41 -20.48 15.95
C THR A 522 16.66 -21.29 15.62
N SER A 523 16.48 -22.57 15.35
CA SER A 523 17.58 -23.45 14.94
C SER A 523 17.97 -23.23 13.49
N ALA A 524 19.23 -23.51 13.17
CA ALA A 524 19.70 -23.60 11.79
C ALA A 524 19.34 -24.97 11.21
N ILE A 525 18.74 -24.98 10.03
CA ILE A 525 18.31 -26.19 9.34
C ILE A 525 19.28 -26.47 8.20
N SER A 526 19.82 -27.70 8.15
CA SER A 526 20.66 -28.14 7.03
C SER A 526 19.81 -28.55 5.84
N ARG A 527 20.24 -28.20 4.64
CA ARG A 527 19.52 -28.48 3.39
C ARG A 527 20.45 -29.01 2.30
N THR A 528 19.89 -29.78 1.38
CA THR A 528 20.54 -30.11 0.11
C THR A 528 20.35 -28.97 -0.91
N GLU A 529 21.13 -28.95 -2.00
CA GLU A 529 20.95 -27.99 -3.09
C GLU A 529 19.54 -28.07 -3.72
N ASP A 530 18.97 -29.27 -3.85
CA ASP A 530 17.61 -29.45 -4.35
C ASP A 530 16.58 -28.80 -3.42
N GLN A 531 16.71 -29.01 -2.10
CA GLN A 531 15.83 -28.37 -1.10
C GLN A 531 15.95 -26.85 -1.12
N LEU A 532 17.16 -26.30 -1.25
CA LEU A 532 17.36 -24.85 -1.38
C LEU A 532 16.59 -24.27 -2.58
N SER A 533 16.58 -25.00 -3.71
CA SER A 533 15.88 -24.59 -4.93
C SER A 533 14.35 -24.59 -4.82
N LEU A 534 13.80 -25.28 -3.82
CA LEU A 534 12.35 -25.42 -3.61
C LEU A 534 11.76 -24.42 -2.60
N ILE A 535 12.58 -23.73 -1.81
CA ILE A 535 12.10 -22.79 -0.78
C ILE A 535 11.16 -21.74 -1.38
N ASN A 536 11.50 -21.21 -2.57
CA ASN A 536 10.70 -20.20 -3.26
C ASN A 536 9.33 -20.72 -3.76
N LYS A 537 9.07 -22.03 -3.66
CA LYS A 537 7.76 -22.63 -3.94
C LYS A 537 6.80 -22.55 -2.76
N GLY A 538 7.27 -22.08 -1.60
CA GLY A 538 6.47 -21.86 -0.41
C GLY A 538 6.37 -23.05 0.54
N GLY A 539 6.72 -24.25 0.11
CA GLY A 539 6.75 -25.46 0.93
C GLY A 539 7.63 -26.54 0.31
N TYR A 540 8.39 -27.28 1.16
CA TYR A 540 9.30 -28.33 0.69
C TYR A 540 9.57 -29.38 1.78
N LEU A 541 9.97 -30.57 1.40
CA LEU A 541 10.36 -31.65 2.30
C LEU A 541 11.76 -31.41 2.87
N ILE A 542 11.90 -31.41 4.21
CA ILE A 542 13.18 -31.38 4.93
C ILE A 542 13.70 -32.81 5.15
N ASP A 543 12.81 -33.72 5.58
CA ASP A 543 13.11 -35.14 5.76
C ASP A 543 12.03 -35.93 5.04
N GLU A 544 12.47 -36.84 4.15
CA GLU A 544 11.59 -37.65 3.31
C GLU A 544 11.80 -39.14 3.64
N SER A 545 10.72 -39.84 3.72
CA SER A 545 10.70 -41.29 3.89
C SER A 545 9.82 -41.93 2.82
N ASP A 546 10.36 -42.89 2.08
CA ASP A 546 9.66 -43.61 1.00
C ASP A 546 8.32 -44.22 1.45
N ASN A 547 8.17 -44.57 2.72
CA ASN A 547 6.98 -45.19 3.31
C ASN A 547 6.55 -44.43 4.59
N SER A 548 6.40 -43.10 4.49
CA SER A 548 5.95 -42.32 5.66
C SER A 548 4.54 -42.73 6.10
N ASP A 549 4.35 -42.80 7.43
CA ASP A 549 3.06 -43.08 8.06
C ASP A 549 2.25 -41.76 8.19
N ILE A 550 2.93 -40.64 8.36
CA ILE A 550 2.36 -39.31 8.65
C ILE A 550 3.20 -38.21 8.03
N THR A 551 2.59 -37.10 7.71
CA THR A 551 3.29 -35.85 7.34
C THR A 551 3.17 -34.82 8.47
N LEU A 552 4.32 -34.31 8.94
CA LEU A 552 4.42 -33.21 9.89
C LEU A 552 4.72 -31.91 9.13
N ILE A 553 3.92 -30.85 9.36
CA ILE A 553 4.07 -29.57 8.69
C ILE A 553 4.23 -28.46 9.74
N ALA A 554 5.18 -27.57 9.53
CA ALA A 554 5.31 -26.34 10.33
C ALA A 554 5.84 -25.17 9.49
N SER A 555 5.72 -23.95 10.02
CA SER A 555 6.41 -22.76 9.54
C SER A 555 7.20 -22.10 10.67
N GLY A 556 8.17 -21.27 10.33
CA GLY A 556 8.88 -20.46 11.33
C GLY A 556 9.56 -21.27 12.43
N SER A 557 9.41 -20.81 13.68
CA SER A 557 10.09 -21.38 14.84
C SER A 557 9.68 -22.83 15.16
N GLU A 558 8.52 -23.30 14.70
CA GLU A 558 8.02 -24.64 14.99
C GLU A 558 8.61 -25.72 14.07
N VAL A 559 9.34 -25.34 13.02
CA VAL A 559 9.97 -26.32 12.10
C VAL A 559 10.97 -27.23 12.85
N GLN A 560 11.78 -26.68 13.75
CA GLN A 560 12.68 -27.49 14.57
C GLN A 560 11.92 -28.47 15.48
N LEU A 561 10.80 -28.04 16.04
CA LEU A 561 9.97 -28.88 16.90
C LEU A 561 9.46 -30.12 16.18
N ILE A 562 8.99 -29.98 14.94
CA ILE A 562 8.52 -31.14 14.15
C ILE A 562 9.68 -32.03 13.68
N ILE A 563 10.88 -31.49 13.44
CA ILE A 563 12.09 -32.28 13.14
C ILE A 563 12.44 -33.16 14.35
N ASP A 564 12.41 -32.62 15.55
CA ASP A 564 12.72 -33.36 16.78
C ASP A 564 11.63 -34.39 17.11
N ALA A 565 10.36 -34.05 16.87
CA ALA A 565 9.25 -35.00 17.00
C ALA A 565 9.35 -36.15 15.99
N ALA A 566 9.76 -35.91 14.74
CA ALA A 566 9.97 -36.96 13.75
C ALA A 566 11.08 -37.92 14.16
N LYS A 567 12.19 -37.42 14.75
CA LYS A 567 13.25 -38.26 15.32
C LYS A 567 12.73 -39.16 16.44
N GLU A 568 11.90 -38.61 17.34
CA GLU A 568 11.33 -39.38 18.44
C GLU A 568 10.28 -40.40 17.97
N LEU A 569 9.49 -40.09 16.93
CA LEU A 569 8.56 -41.03 16.30
C LEU A 569 9.27 -42.25 15.72
N LYS A 570 10.49 -42.10 15.18
CA LYS A 570 11.33 -43.23 14.71
C LYS A 570 11.63 -44.22 15.84
N ASN A 571 11.82 -43.76 17.10
CA ASN A 571 12.00 -44.63 18.27
C ASN A 571 10.75 -45.50 18.56
N HIS A 572 9.61 -45.07 18.05
CA HIS A 572 8.32 -45.78 18.13
C HIS A 572 7.95 -46.54 16.85
N SER A 573 8.89 -46.72 15.92
CA SER A 573 8.68 -47.36 14.63
C SER A 573 7.63 -46.63 13.75
N ILE A 574 7.46 -45.33 13.90
CA ILE A 574 6.62 -44.47 13.09
C ILE A 574 7.53 -43.63 12.20
N SER A 575 7.27 -43.63 10.90
CA SER A 575 8.01 -42.87 9.91
C SER A 575 7.24 -41.62 9.53
N ALA A 576 7.87 -40.42 9.62
CA ALA A 576 7.23 -39.18 9.30
C ALA A 576 7.97 -38.42 8.19
N ASN A 577 7.24 -37.87 7.23
CA ASN A 577 7.73 -36.82 6.37
C ASN A 577 7.70 -35.49 7.14
N VAL A 578 8.72 -34.65 6.95
CA VAL A 578 8.84 -33.34 7.60
C VAL A 578 8.85 -32.25 6.55
N VAL A 579 7.87 -31.36 6.61
CA VAL A 579 7.67 -30.28 5.65
C VAL A 579 7.88 -28.92 6.34
N SER A 580 8.80 -28.11 5.82
CA SER A 580 8.79 -26.68 6.09
C SER A 580 7.87 -25.96 5.12
N MET A 581 6.98 -25.12 5.64
CA MET A 581 5.99 -24.35 4.88
C MET A 581 6.16 -22.85 5.15
N PRO A 582 7.27 -22.23 4.70
CA PRO A 582 7.50 -20.81 4.97
C PRO A 582 6.46 -19.88 4.36
N SER A 583 5.78 -20.29 3.27
CA SER A 583 4.70 -19.52 2.66
C SER A 583 3.58 -20.41 2.14
N LEU A 584 2.52 -20.58 2.94
CA LEU A 584 1.34 -21.35 2.54
C LEU A 584 0.67 -20.74 1.30
N ASP A 585 0.67 -19.42 1.17
CA ASP A 585 0.03 -18.71 0.05
C ASP A 585 0.70 -19.05 -1.28
N LEU A 586 2.03 -19.06 -1.33
CA LEU A 586 2.79 -19.43 -2.52
C LEU A 586 2.72 -20.94 -2.81
N PHE A 587 2.73 -21.76 -1.77
CA PHE A 587 2.56 -23.21 -1.94
C PHE A 587 1.23 -23.56 -2.62
N LEU A 588 0.15 -22.92 -2.23
CA LEU A 588 -1.18 -23.11 -2.80
C LEU A 588 -1.32 -22.58 -4.25
N GLN A 589 -0.39 -21.75 -4.71
CA GLN A 589 -0.32 -21.29 -6.09
C GLN A 589 0.43 -22.27 -7.00
N GLN A 590 1.13 -23.26 -6.43
CA GLN A 590 1.81 -24.29 -7.22
C GLN A 590 0.82 -25.27 -7.85
N SER A 591 1.29 -26.04 -8.86
CA SER A 591 0.46 -27.08 -9.48
C SER A 591 0.06 -28.15 -8.47
N GLU A 592 -1.09 -28.80 -8.69
CA GLU A 592 -1.56 -29.91 -7.86
C GLU A 592 -0.54 -31.05 -7.79
N GLU A 593 0.19 -31.27 -8.89
CA GLU A 593 1.26 -32.28 -8.95
C GLU A 593 2.40 -31.92 -7.97
N PHE A 594 2.84 -30.67 -7.95
CA PHE A 594 3.85 -30.21 -6.99
C PHE A 594 3.34 -30.31 -5.56
N GLN A 595 2.13 -29.80 -5.30
CA GLN A 595 1.54 -29.87 -3.95
C GLN A 595 1.46 -31.32 -3.46
N SER A 596 1.02 -32.26 -4.32
CA SER A 596 0.93 -33.70 -3.99
C SER A 596 2.28 -34.36 -3.80
N SER A 597 3.35 -33.88 -4.46
CA SER A 597 4.70 -34.38 -4.25
C SER A 597 5.28 -33.98 -2.87
N ILE A 598 4.81 -32.89 -2.29
CA ILE A 598 5.23 -32.43 -0.96
C ILE A 598 4.31 -32.95 0.15
N ILE A 599 3.00 -32.95 -0.09
CA ILE A 599 1.98 -33.39 0.86
C ILE A 599 1.18 -34.52 0.24
N ASN A 600 1.41 -35.75 0.69
CA ASN A 600 0.62 -36.90 0.24
C ASN A 600 -0.79 -36.83 0.86
N PRO A 601 -1.86 -36.60 0.07
CA PRO A 601 -3.22 -36.44 0.58
C PRO A 601 -3.82 -37.74 1.19
N ASP A 602 -3.22 -38.90 0.90
CA ASP A 602 -3.68 -40.20 1.42
C ASP A 602 -3.13 -40.52 2.82
N LYS A 603 -2.18 -39.71 3.32
CA LYS A 603 -1.55 -39.87 4.63
C LYS A 603 -2.09 -38.87 5.62
N PRO A 604 -2.18 -39.22 6.91
CA PRO A 604 -2.53 -38.24 7.95
C PRO A 604 -1.55 -37.06 7.98
N ILE A 605 -2.06 -35.87 8.27
CA ILE A 605 -1.28 -34.64 8.36
C ILE A 605 -1.42 -34.06 9.77
N LEU A 606 -0.30 -33.74 10.38
CA LEU A 606 -0.25 -32.96 11.63
C LEU A 606 0.48 -31.65 11.37
N VAL A 607 -0.22 -30.54 11.52
CA VAL A 607 0.37 -29.20 11.45
C VAL A 607 0.69 -28.70 12.85
N VAL A 608 1.82 -28.01 12.99
CA VAL A 608 2.26 -27.37 14.24
C VAL A 608 2.63 -25.93 13.96
N GLU A 609 1.82 -24.99 14.41
CA GLU A 609 2.09 -23.57 14.26
C GLU A 609 1.55 -22.77 15.43
N CYS A 610 2.39 -21.93 16.01
CA CYS A 610 2.05 -21.08 17.16
C CYS A 610 1.19 -19.89 16.73
N SER A 611 0.04 -20.20 16.15
CA SER A 611 -1.00 -19.28 15.68
C SER A 611 -2.37 -19.97 15.69
N HIS A 612 -3.45 -19.23 15.36
CA HIS A 612 -4.78 -19.83 15.25
C HIS A 612 -4.86 -20.81 14.07
N PRO A 613 -5.43 -22.01 14.24
CA PRO A 613 -5.37 -23.11 13.26
C PRO A 613 -6.12 -22.87 11.95
N ASN A 614 -7.04 -21.91 11.88
CA ASN A 614 -8.00 -21.75 10.78
C ASN A 614 -7.37 -21.61 9.38
N SER A 615 -6.19 -21.03 9.25
CA SER A 615 -5.55 -20.88 7.94
C SER A 615 -5.11 -22.21 7.32
N TRP A 616 -4.88 -23.22 8.15
CA TRP A 616 -4.38 -24.53 7.73
C TRP A 616 -5.46 -25.47 7.19
N TYR A 617 -6.73 -25.26 7.58
CA TYR A 617 -7.84 -26.10 7.08
C TYR A 617 -8.05 -26.03 5.56
N ARG A 618 -7.34 -25.13 4.86
CA ARG A 618 -7.32 -25.07 3.40
C ARG A 618 -6.63 -26.27 2.74
N ILE A 619 -5.73 -26.96 3.46
CA ILE A 619 -4.96 -28.11 2.97
C ILE A 619 -5.25 -29.39 3.74
N LEU A 620 -6.15 -29.36 4.72
CA LEU A 620 -6.41 -30.46 5.64
C LEU A 620 -7.74 -31.15 5.37
N ASN A 621 -7.78 -32.47 5.60
CA ASN A 621 -8.96 -33.29 5.61
C ASN A 621 -9.52 -33.44 7.04
N ARG A 622 -10.69 -34.09 7.20
CA ARG A 622 -11.32 -34.31 8.51
C ARG A 622 -10.51 -35.17 9.49
N LYS A 623 -9.56 -35.96 8.97
CA LYS A 623 -8.69 -36.83 9.77
C LYS A 623 -7.43 -36.12 10.26
N ASP A 624 -7.14 -34.95 9.71
CA ASP A 624 -5.92 -34.22 10.00
C ASP A 624 -6.09 -33.34 11.24
N LYS A 625 -4.97 -32.94 11.85
CA LYS A 625 -4.97 -32.15 13.08
C LYS A 625 -4.01 -30.98 13.01
N VAL A 626 -4.34 -29.93 13.75
CA VAL A 626 -3.45 -28.77 13.96
C VAL A 626 -3.19 -28.62 15.46
N ILE A 627 -1.94 -28.52 15.85
CA ILE A 627 -1.52 -27.98 17.14
C ILE A 627 -1.35 -26.48 16.93
N GLY A 628 -2.29 -25.69 17.46
CA GLY A 628 -2.34 -24.24 17.34
C GLY A 628 -2.86 -23.62 18.63
N ILE A 629 -3.14 -22.31 18.61
CA ILE A 629 -3.66 -21.55 19.75
C ILE A 629 -5.05 -21.01 19.41
N GLU A 630 -6.04 -21.31 20.25
CA GLU A 630 -7.44 -20.88 20.10
C GLU A 630 -7.89 -19.91 21.22
N SER A 631 -6.96 -19.48 22.07
CA SER A 631 -7.19 -18.48 23.11
C SER A 631 -6.16 -17.36 22.99
N PHE A 632 -6.39 -16.25 23.69
CA PHE A 632 -5.33 -15.23 23.82
C PHE A 632 -4.14 -15.80 24.61
N GLY A 633 -2.98 -15.18 24.41
CA GLY A 633 -1.77 -15.54 25.16
C GLY A 633 -1.79 -15.05 26.61
N GLU A 634 -0.67 -15.25 27.29
CA GLU A 634 -0.49 -14.89 28.71
C GLU A 634 0.90 -14.26 28.94
N SER A 635 1.08 -13.56 30.08
CA SER A 635 2.38 -12.99 30.47
C SER A 635 3.19 -14.02 31.25
N ALA A 636 4.22 -14.56 30.60
CA ALA A 636 5.20 -15.45 31.21
C ALA A 636 6.46 -15.53 30.33
N PRO A 637 7.57 -16.13 30.76
CA PRO A 637 8.69 -16.43 29.87
C PRO A 637 8.25 -17.24 28.65
N GLY A 638 8.76 -16.89 27.47
CA GLY A 638 8.31 -17.49 26.20
C GLY A 638 8.42 -19.02 26.18
N SER A 639 9.43 -19.62 26.80
CA SER A 639 9.57 -21.08 26.94
C SER A 639 8.48 -21.72 27.79
N GLU A 640 8.03 -21.04 28.85
CA GLU A 640 6.93 -21.51 29.70
C GLU A 640 5.60 -21.45 28.94
N LEU A 641 5.41 -20.40 28.13
CA LEU A 641 4.22 -20.25 27.29
C LEU A 641 4.15 -21.33 26.20
N LEU A 642 5.27 -21.63 25.52
CA LEU A 642 5.31 -22.72 24.55
C LEU A 642 4.94 -24.06 25.19
N GLU A 643 5.45 -24.35 26.38
CA GLU A 643 5.10 -25.54 27.14
C GLU A 643 3.61 -25.55 27.53
N HIS A 644 3.10 -24.43 28.07
CA HIS A 644 1.72 -24.26 28.51
C HIS A 644 0.72 -24.49 27.35
N PHE A 645 1.01 -23.95 26.17
CA PHE A 645 0.17 -24.12 24.97
C PHE A 645 0.45 -25.43 24.20
N GLY A 646 1.32 -26.30 24.72
CA GLY A 646 1.59 -27.62 24.17
C GLY A 646 2.51 -27.65 22.96
N PHE A 647 3.33 -26.62 22.76
CA PHE A 647 4.38 -26.62 21.71
C PHE A 647 5.65 -27.28 22.24
N ASN A 648 5.56 -28.59 22.51
CA ASN A 648 6.67 -29.44 22.94
C ASN A 648 6.66 -30.76 22.18
N THR A 649 7.81 -31.43 22.15
CA THR A 649 8.01 -32.69 21.38
C THR A 649 7.07 -33.78 21.84
N GLU A 650 6.82 -33.91 23.16
CA GLU A 650 5.95 -34.95 23.70
C GLU A 650 4.51 -34.82 23.17
N ASN A 651 3.95 -33.62 23.17
CA ASN A 651 2.60 -33.38 22.67
C ASN A 651 2.49 -33.63 21.17
N VAL A 652 3.50 -33.23 20.37
CA VAL A 652 3.53 -33.51 18.92
C VAL A 652 3.55 -35.00 18.65
N VAL A 653 4.42 -35.75 19.35
CA VAL A 653 4.52 -37.22 19.24
C VAL A 653 3.22 -37.91 19.64
N ASN A 654 2.60 -37.51 20.76
CA ASN A 654 1.33 -38.07 21.23
C ASN A 654 0.18 -37.77 20.27
N SER A 655 0.14 -36.57 19.72
CA SER A 655 -0.85 -36.17 18.71
C SER A 655 -0.69 -36.98 17.40
N ALA A 656 0.54 -37.19 16.95
CA ALA A 656 0.82 -38.00 15.77
C ALA A 656 0.40 -39.48 15.98
N LYS A 657 0.71 -40.06 17.14
CA LYS A 657 0.27 -41.40 17.51
C LYS A 657 -1.25 -41.53 17.56
N SER A 658 -1.95 -40.54 18.11
CA SER A 658 -3.41 -40.54 18.13
C SER A 658 -3.99 -40.58 16.72
N LEU A 659 -3.49 -39.70 15.82
CA LEU A 659 -3.93 -39.67 14.41
C LEU A 659 -3.74 -40.98 13.64
N LEU A 660 -2.73 -41.78 14.00
CA LEU A 660 -2.46 -43.06 13.35
C LEU A 660 -3.31 -44.20 13.92
N ASN A 661 -3.91 -44.03 15.11
CA ASN A 661 -4.76 -45.03 15.76
C ASN A 661 -6.27 -44.79 15.51
N ASP A 662 -6.65 -43.62 15.04
CA ASP A 662 -8.01 -43.23 14.66
C ASP A 662 -8.28 -43.62 13.18
#